data_1850b1229d32d6af03a29c306f8710f4
#
_entry.id   1850b1229d32d6af03a29c306f8710f4
#
_cell.length_a   1.000
_cell.length_b   1.000
_cell.length_c   1.000
_cell.angle_alpha   90.00
_cell.angle_beta   90.00
_cell.angle_gamma   90.00
#
_symmetry.space_group_name_H-M   'P 1'
#
loop_
_entity.id
_entity.type
_entity.pdbx_description
1 polymer ?
#
loop_
_entity_poly.entity_id
_entity_poly.type
_entity_poly.pdbx_seq_one_letter_code
_entity_poly.pdbx_strand_id
1 'polypeptide(L)'
;MMITFSQAQTDMVVRLNNPTTSQLEMIKNQKIEVTAFQEELYIDLFVSNSQFQLLKEEGFNLEITQTHEQNIQNLSAQKDIAGYRTYDEVLAELQQIANDYPEICSLTDIADSYGKEYFNSGISGYEDYQHDIWMLKISDNVNETEDEPAVFYMGAHHAREPISTEVVMGIINHLLEAYGTDDEITNMVNEAEIYIVPMVNPDGHEVVLDQLNTMWRKNVADGDGNGLLNYSSGSPDGVDPNRNYGWEWGGDGSSGDQTAETYRGPEAFSEPEIQAMRDLLASHHFTTGITYHSYSELVLWPYAYSATSEAPDNAAMQELGTDMAMSIPKIIGSGHYTPEQSNDLYPAAGVTDDWAYGKHGIFSYTIELGQEFIPPSPQVPNIVSDNIEAAMMLLNRANRQTLRGHVYDAVTLEPLVAEVFVEGIDGTASFKEPYKSNANFGAYYRLLMEGEETVSFSSYGYISQTFESVEILSDEATILDVYLELAPNGPVFGSVIDGNSGENIEGASIEILNTPLLPVFTNESGVYELEEVAYNSYQIKVSKAGYSSIILDQDISESHYILNFVLLPSEAIDFEEGDFIEEFSFLGNMPWEIDENISFSGDYSAVSGNIGDSQNSIMTLTVEDGQAGEFSFYRKVSSESGWDWLKFYIDGVERQSWSGEEDWEKATYPVNAGAHEYKWSYTKDSNTSHGSDQAWVDDIELPAEAQTMVNAGPDLQICHDEQALLNAFAANYETLNWSTSGDGIFTDAVNPNSLYTPGVEDISNGNVILTVTANGISGEVSDELTLMVETCLGMEELQANDFRISPNPAQELFRISFESTHLKELRIYDITGQLIRNIQLASDQKDIQLNANRFHSGVYIIKVINIKGWSVAKRLIVE
;
A
#
# COMPACT_ATOMS: atom_id res chain seq x y z
N MET A 1 -26.03 -43.09 26.11
CA MET A 1 -25.64 -42.28 27.24
C MET A 1 -26.44 -41.00 27.08
N MET A 2 -27.39 -40.72 27.97
CA MET A 2 -28.21 -39.53 27.89
C MET A 2 -27.30 -38.32 28.13
N ILE A 3 -26.98 -37.56 27.06
CA ILE A 3 -26.42 -36.24 27.18
C ILE A 3 -27.57 -35.37 27.68
N THR A 4 -27.47 -34.90 28.87
CA THR A 4 -28.39 -33.92 29.45
C THR A 4 -28.15 -32.60 28.68
N PHE A 5 -29.09 -32.29 27.80
CA PHE A 5 -29.25 -30.90 27.36
C PHE A 5 -29.55 -30.02 28.58
N SER A 6 -28.56 -29.32 29.05
CA SER A 6 -28.73 -28.28 30.06
C SER A 6 -27.82 -27.09 29.75
N GLN A 7 -28.33 -26.30 28.89
CA GLN A 7 -28.47 -24.84 29.03
C GLN A 7 -29.25 -24.44 27.82
N ALA A 8 -30.45 -24.02 28.00
CA ALA A 8 -31.21 -23.39 26.92
C ALA A 8 -30.39 -22.21 26.43
N GLN A 9 -30.07 -22.21 25.16
CA GLN A 9 -29.46 -21.10 24.46
C GLN A 9 -30.33 -19.88 24.70
N THR A 10 -29.76 -18.82 25.28
CA THR A 10 -30.50 -17.74 25.88
C THR A 10 -30.33 -16.40 25.19
N ASP A 11 -29.66 -16.42 24.00
CA ASP A 11 -29.46 -15.22 23.20
C ASP A 11 -30.72 -14.90 22.40
N MET A 12 -30.96 -13.61 22.25
CA MET A 12 -32.14 -13.12 21.54
C MET A 12 -31.86 -11.73 20.93
N VAL A 13 -32.63 -11.41 19.92
CA VAL A 13 -32.71 -10.01 19.44
C VAL A 13 -33.91 -9.35 20.12
N VAL A 14 -33.68 -8.17 20.67
CA VAL A 14 -34.69 -7.37 21.32
C VAL A 14 -34.78 -5.98 20.74
N ARG A 15 -35.96 -5.49 20.47
CA ARG A 15 -36.23 -4.15 19.95
C ARG A 15 -36.55 -3.17 21.06
N LEU A 16 -35.88 -2.05 21.06
CA LEU A 16 -36.19 -0.87 21.83
C LEU A 16 -36.78 0.20 20.92
N ASN A 17 -38.07 0.47 21.01
CA ASN A 17 -38.71 1.49 20.22
C ASN A 17 -38.48 2.89 20.84
N ASN A 18 -38.20 3.88 19.98
CA ASN A 18 -37.98 5.29 20.33
C ASN A 18 -36.91 5.43 21.47
N PRO A 19 -35.64 4.98 21.22
CA PRO A 19 -34.61 5.05 22.21
C PRO A 19 -34.26 6.48 22.61
N THR A 20 -34.06 6.72 23.92
CA THR A 20 -33.58 8.02 24.40
C THR A 20 -32.05 8.07 24.32
N THR A 21 -31.46 9.28 24.24
CA THR A 21 -30.01 9.48 24.23
C THR A 21 -29.34 8.78 25.42
N SER A 22 -29.93 8.85 26.62
CA SER A 22 -29.38 8.17 27.79
C SER A 22 -29.41 6.64 27.68
N GLN A 23 -30.41 6.08 26.99
CA GLN A 23 -30.47 4.64 26.72
C GLN A 23 -29.42 4.22 25.69
N LEU A 24 -29.20 5.00 24.64
CA LEU A 24 -28.15 4.76 23.64
C LEU A 24 -26.74 4.84 24.29
N GLU A 25 -26.48 5.83 25.16
CA GLU A 25 -25.24 5.90 25.91
C GLU A 25 -25.04 4.69 26.83
N MET A 26 -26.08 4.19 27.47
CA MET A 26 -25.99 2.99 28.30
C MET A 26 -25.69 1.74 27.47
N ILE A 27 -26.37 1.57 26.32
CA ILE A 27 -26.13 0.46 25.39
C ILE A 27 -24.66 0.47 24.96
N LYS A 28 -24.15 1.63 24.55
CA LYS A 28 -22.73 1.82 24.15
C LYS A 28 -21.78 1.50 25.30
N ASN A 29 -22.04 2.01 26.51
CA ASN A 29 -21.18 1.79 27.67
C ASN A 29 -21.17 0.33 28.14
N GLN A 30 -22.27 -0.41 27.92
CA GLN A 30 -22.37 -1.83 28.22
C GLN A 30 -21.89 -2.71 27.08
N LYS A 31 -21.35 -2.10 25.98
CA LYS A 31 -20.88 -2.81 24.78
C LYS A 31 -21.89 -3.83 24.25
N ILE A 32 -23.21 -3.49 24.29
CA ILE A 32 -24.24 -4.36 23.76
C ILE A 32 -24.25 -4.23 22.22
N GLU A 33 -24.24 -5.37 21.54
CA GLU A 33 -24.25 -5.42 20.09
C GLU A 33 -25.55 -4.84 19.52
N VAL A 34 -25.42 -3.92 18.58
CA VAL A 34 -26.50 -3.36 17.80
C VAL A 34 -26.61 -4.14 16.50
N THR A 35 -27.77 -4.72 16.24
CA THR A 35 -28.01 -5.52 15.02
C THR A 35 -28.80 -4.77 13.96
N ALA A 36 -29.57 -3.77 14.36
CA ALA A 36 -30.26 -2.86 13.49
C ALA A 36 -30.53 -1.54 14.21
N PHE A 37 -30.46 -0.45 13.48
CA PHE A 37 -30.76 0.89 13.98
C PHE A 37 -31.57 1.67 12.95
N GLN A 38 -32.65 2.28 13.37
CA GLN A 38 -33.38 3.25 12.58
C GLN A 38 -33.64 4.50 13.43
N GLU A 39 -32.98 5.58 13.06
CA GLU A 39 -33.01 6.82 13.82
C GLU A 39 -34.44 7.26 14.17
N GLU A 40 -34.65 7.69 15.41
CA GLU A 40 -35.95 8.09 16.00
C GLU A 40 -37.07 7.03 16.02
N LEU A 41 -36.81 5.82 15.48
CA LEU A 41 -37.81 4.75 15.44
C LEU A 41 -37.48 3.60 16.39
N TYR A 42 -36.37 2.88 16.16
CA TYR A 42 -35.99 1.75 16.98
C TYR A 42 -34.51 1.42 16.91
N ILE A 43 -34.07 0.63 17.90
CA ILE A 43 -32.78 -0.06 17.90
C ILE A 43 -33.02 -1.51 18.25
N ASP A 44 -32.42 -2.43 17.50
CA ASP A 44 -32.39 -3.85 17.79
C ASP A 44 -31.04 -4.22 18.40
N LEU A 45 -31.11 -4.99 19.47
CA LEU A 45 -29.94 -5.36 20.29
C LEU A 45 -29.85 -6.88 20.35
N PHE A 46 -28.69 -7.42 20.10
CA PHE A 46 -28.37 -8.81 20.39
C PHE A 46 -27.97 -8.92 21.87
N VAL A 47 -28.69 -9.68 22.63
CA VAL A 47 -28.52 -9.75 24.08
C VAL A 47 -28.60 -11.18 24.59
N SER A 48 -27.75 -11.49 25.56
CA SER A 48 -27.92 -12.65 26.43
C SER A 48 -29.10 -12.47 27.38
N ASN A 49 -29.58 -13.56 27.95
CA ASN A 49 -30.66 -13.47 28.94
C ASN A 49 -30.26 -12.58 30.15
N SER A 50 -29.02 -12.59 30.56
CA SER A 50 -28.51 -11.73 31.65
C SER A 50 -28.56 -10.26 31.29
N GLN A 51 -28.10 -9.90 30.10
CA GLN A 51 -28.18 -8.51 29.59
C GLN A 51 -29.63 -8.06 29.39
N PHE A 52 -30.52 -8.93 28.89
CA PHE A 52 -31.93 -8.65 28.79
C PHE A 52 -32.58 -8.32 30.13
N GLN A 53 -32.29 -9.12 31.18
CA GLN A 53 -32.80 -8.84 32.54
C GLN A 53 -32.23 -7.54 33.11
N LEU A 54 -30.93 -7.28 32.91
CA LEU A 54 -30.30 -6.03 33.31
C LEU A 54 -30.97 -4.81 32.67
N LEU A 55 -31.15 -4.82 31.34
CA LEU A 55 -31.82 -3.73 30.66
C LEU A 55 -33.26 -3.52 31.12
N LYS A 56 -34.00 -4.61 31.45
CA LYS A 56 -35.35 -4.51 32.02
C LYS A 56 -35.35 -3.90 33.42
N GLU A 57 -34.41 -4.25 34.25
CA GLU A 57 -34.24 -3.67 35.60
C GLU A 57 -33.93 -2.17 35.51
N GLU A 58 -33.19 -1.74 34.52
CA GLU A 58 -32.89 -0.33 34.19
C GLU A 58 -34.07 0.40 33.50
N GLY A 59 -35.20 -0.28 33.31
CA GLY A 59 -36.45 0.32 32.82
C GLY A 59 -36.62 0.37 31.31
N PHE A 60 -35.84 -0.41 30.57
CA PHE A 60 -35.99 -0.54 29.11
C PHE A 60 -37.27 -1.32 28.80
N ASN A 61 -38.07 -0.77 27.86
CA ASN A 61 -39.24 -1.47 27.33
C ASN A 61 -38.90 -2.22 26.05
N LEU A 62 -38.43 -3.46 26.24
CA LEU A 62 -37.89 -4.31 25.19
C LEU A 62 -38.95 -5.27 24.66
N GLU A 63 -39.01 -5.42 23.35
CA GLU A 63 -39.76 -6.43 22.61
C GLU A 63 -38.83 -7.49 22.07
N ILE A 64 -39.07 -8.77 22.32
CA ILE A 64 -38.27 -9.86 21.75
C ILE A 64 -38.73 -10.04 20.31
N THR A 65 -37.82 -9.91 19.35
CA THR A 65 -38.07 -10.03 17.91
C THR A 65 -37.57 -11.35 17.34
N GLN A 66 -36.43 -11.87 17.83
CA GLN A 66 -35.90 -13.14 17.34
C GLN A 66 -35.34 -13.98 18.50
N THR A 67 -35.56 -15.28 18.43
CA THR A 67 -34.98 -16.29 19.34
C THR A 67 -34.48 -17.51 18.57
N HIS A 68 -33.61 -18.31 19.20
CA HIS A 68 -33.16 -19.56 18.64
C HIS A 68 -34.30 -20.50 18.25
N GLU A 69 -35.32 -20.67 19.10
CA GLU A 69 -36.49 -21.50 18.82
C GLU A 69 -37.33 -20.99 17.64
N GLN A 70 -37.41 -19.67 17.47
CA GLN A 70 -38.12 -19.08 16.34
C GLN A 70 -37.33 -19.31 15.06
N ASN A 71 -36.02 -19.14 15.09
CA ASN A 71 -35.14 -19.40 13.96
C ASN A 71 -35.17 -20.87 13.51
N ILE A 72 -35.25 -21.83 14.45
CA ILE A 72 -35.50 -23.25 14.11
C ILE A 72 -36.83 -23.41 13.35
N GLN A 73 -37.88 -22.71 13.76
CA GLN A 73 -39.16 -22.74 13.04
C GLN A 73 -39.05 -22.11 11.64
N ASN A 74 -38.28 -21.05 11.50
CA ASN A 74 -38.07 -20.37 10.23
C ASN A 74 -37.28 -21.24 9.24
N LEU A 75 -36.25 -21.95 9.72
CA LEU A 75 -35.45 -22.93 8.96
C LEU A 75 -36.27 -24.13 8.55
N SER A 76 -37.22 -24.56 9.41
CA SER A 76 -38.02 -25.75 9.16
C SER A 76 -39.01 -25.53 8.02
N ALA A 77 -38.66 -25.97 6.82
CA ALA A 77 -39.52 -25.91 5.65
C ALA A 77 -40.79 -26.76 5.82
N GLN A 78 -41.92 -26.24 5.36
CA GLN A 78 -43.04 -27.14 5.00
C GLN A 78 -42.58 -28.00 3.83
N LYS A 79 -42.90 -29.26 3.80
CA LYS A 79 -42.41 -30.30 2.88
C LYS A 79 -42.49 -30.00 1.38
N ASP A 80 -43.13 -28.89 0.99
CA ASP A 80 -43.39 -28.49 -0.38
C ASP A 80 -42.85 -27.07 -0.72
N ILE A 81 -42.07 -26.45 0.17
CA ILE A 81 -41.47 -25.10 -0.05
C ILE A 81 -39.97 -25.26 0.14
N ALA A 82 -39.17 -24.77 -0.83
CA ALA A 82 -37.72 -24.75 -0.74
C ALA A 82 -37.29 -24.03 0.56
N GLY A 83 -36.58 -24.77 1.43
CA GLY A 83 -35.95 -24.19 2.63
C GLY A 83 -34.64 -23.53 2.29
N TYR A 84 -33.86 -23.30 3.33
CA TYR A 84 -32.49 -22.87 3.19
C TYR A 84 -31.60 -24.06 2.79
N ARG A 85 -30.70 -23.84 1.81
CA ARG A 85 -29.74 -24.84 1.32
C ARG A 85 -28.65 -25.10 2.33
N THR A 86 -28.31 -26.35 2.54
CA THR A 86 -27.07 -26.77 3.22
C THR A 86 -25.86 -26.56 2.31
N TYR A 87 -24.65 -26.64 2.86
CA TYR A 87 -23.42 -26.60 2.07
C TYR A 87 -23.41 -27.66 0.97
N ASP A 88 -23.74 -28.91 1.30
CA ASP A 88 -23.76 -30.01 0.35
C ASP A 88 -24.77 -29.77 -0.81
N GLU A 89 -25.91 -29.15 -0.52
CA GLU A 89 -26.92 -28.83 -1.54
C GLU A 89 -26.43 -27.71 -2.46
N VAL A 90 -25.79 -26.66 -1.91
CA VAL A 90 -25.19 -25.58 -2.73
C VAL A 90 -24.08 -26.15 -3.59
N LEU A 91 -23.14 -26.91 -3.04
CA LEU A 91 -22.05 -27.50 -3.79
C LEU A 91 -22.56 -28.44 -4.91
N ALA A 92 -23.55 -29.28 -4.63
CA ALA A 92 -24.15 -30.17 -5.64
C ALA A 92 -24.80 -29.36 -6.78
N GLU A 93 -25.49 -28.25 -6.46
CA GLU A 93 -26.09 -27.36 -7.46
C GLU A 93 -25.02 -26.64 -8.28
N LEU A 94 -23.96 -26.10 -7.67
CA LEU A 94 -22.85 -25.47 -8.36
C LEU A 94 -22.12 -26.43 -9.30
N GLN A 95 -21.86 -27.67 -8.85
CA GLN A 95 -21.26 -28.71 -9.69
C GLN A 95 -22.14 -29.10 -10.86
N GLN A 96 -23.46 -29.17 -10.65
CA GLN A 96 -24.41 -29.43 -11.72
C GLN A 96 -24.43 -28.29 -12.73
N ILE A 97 -24.44 -27.01 -12.27
CA ILE A 97 -24.37 -25.81 -13.10
C ILE A 97 -23.11 -25.81 -13.96
N ALA A 98 -21.94 -26.06 -13.38
CA ALA A 98 -20.69 -26.09 -14.11
C ALA A 98 -20.66 -27.23 -15.17
N ASN A 99 -21.36 -28.35 -14.92
CA ASN A 99 -21.50 -29.43 -15.88
C ASN A 99 -22.52 -29.12 -17.00
N ASP A 100 -23.59 -28.43 -16.70
CA ASP A 100 -24.67 -28.11 -17.64
C ASP A 100 -24.31 -26.92 -18.55
N TYR A 101 -23.50 -25.98 -18.05
CA TYR A 101 -23.09 -24.75 -18.74
C TYR A 101 -21.57 -24.61 -18.87
N PRO A 102 -20.80 -25.61 -19.34
CA PRO A 102 -19.34 -25.62 -19.31
C PRO A 102 -18.67 -24.54 -20.20
N GLU A 103 -19.42 -23.95 -21.13
CA GLU A 103 -18.93 -22.91 -22.03
C GLU A 103 -18.91 -21.52 -21.34
N ILE A 104 -19.79 -21.33 -20.33
CA ILE A 104 -19.95 -20.03 -19.66
C ILE A 104 -19.80 -20.11 -18.13
N CYS A 105 -19.61 -21.29 -17.55
CA CYS A 105 -19.45 -21.49 -16.12
C CYS A 105 -18.19 -22.27 -15.79
N SER A 106 -17.41 -21.78 -14.84
CA SER A 106 -16.27 -22.49 -14.24
C SER A 106 -16.37 -22.46 -12.73
N LEU A 107 -16.32 -23.64 -12.10
CA LEU A 107 -16.35 -23.79 -10.65
C LEU A 107 -14.94 -24.07 -10.13
N THR A 108 -14.48 -23.26 -9.19
CA THR A 108 -13.14 -23.34 -8.61
C THR A 108 -13.22 -23.43 -7.10
N ASP A 109 -12.49 -24.36 -6.52
CA ASP A 109 -12.14 -24.38 -5.10
C ASP A 109 -11.02 -23.36 -4.88
N ILE A 110 -11.31 -22.29 -4.12
CA ILE A 110 -10.36 -21.17 -3.93
C ILE A 110 -9.65 -21.20 -2.58
N ALA A 111 -10.14 -21.93 -1.60
CA ALA A 111 -9.48 -22.15 -0.32
C ALA A 111 -10.16 -23.23 0.53
N ASP A 112 -9.42 -23.79 1.48
CA ASP A 112 -9.96 -24.55 2.61
C ASP A 112 -10.58 -23.58 3.63
N SER A 113 -11.69 -24.00 4.29
CA SER A 113 -12.23 -23.29 5.45
C SER A 113 -11.33 -23.49 6.69
N TYR A 114 -11.54 -22.68 7.70
CA TYR A 114 -10.80 -22.82 8.97
C TYR A 114 -10.94 -24.22 9.57
N GLY A 115 -12.16 -24.76 9.59
CA GLY A 115 -12.43 -26.11 10.11
C GLY A 115 -11.74 -27.21 9.32
N LYS A 116 -11.66 -27.08 7.98
CA LYS A 116 -10.92 -28.00 7.13
C LYS A 116 -9.43 -27.95 7.35
N GLU A 117 -8.84 -26.74 7.52
CA GLU A 117 -7.42 -26.61 7.87
C GLU A 117 -7.09 -27.29 9.20
N TYR A 118 -7.94 -27.10 10.24
CA TYR A 118 -7.77 -27.76 11.53
C TYR A 118 -7.90 -29.28 11.44
N PHE A 119 -8.91 -29.76 10.72
CA PHE A 119 -9.05 -31.20 10.46
C PHE A 119 -7.81 -31.77 9.77
N ASN A 120 -7.32 -31.11 8.72
CA ASN A 120 -6.11 -31.52 8.00
C ASN A 120 -4.86 -31.50 8.88
N SER A 121 -4.81 -30.61 9.86
CA SER A 121 -3.74 -30.54 10.86
C SER A 121 -3.86 -31.60 11.96
N GLY A 122 -4.93 -32.41 11.93
CA GLY A 122 -5.17 -33.53 12.87
C GLY A 122 -5.76 -33.08 14.20
N ILE A 123 -6.35 -31.92 14.30
CA ILE A 123 -7.08 -31.42 15.47
C ILE A 123 -8.46 -32.10 15.44
N SER A 124 -8.82 -32.75 16.56
CA SER A 124 -10.12 -33.44 16.69
C SER A 124 -11.24 -32.44 16.98
N GLY A 125 -12.47 -32.75 16.55
CA GLY A 125 -13.66 -31.92 16.78
C GLY A 125 -14.08 -31.10 15.57
N TYR A 126 -13.30 -31.18 14.48
CA TYR A 126 -13.57 -30.52 13.20
C TYR A 126 -13.97 -31.50 12.08
N GLU A 127 -14.37 -32.75 12.45
CA GLU A 127 -14.73 -33.77 11.47
C GLU A 127 -15.95 -33.41 10.62
N ASP A 128 -16.83 -32.56 11.10
CA ASP A 128 -18.05 -32.09 10.43
C ASP A 128 -17.83 -30.73 9.72
N TYR A 129 -16.62 -30.13 9.80
CA TYR A 129 -16.28 -28.81 9.24
C TYR A 129 -15.15 -28.90 8.20
N GLN A 130 -15.30 -29.76 7.20
CA GLN A 130 -14.31 -29.99 6.16
C GLN A 130 -14.73 -29.33 4.84
N HIS A 131 -15.05 -28.04 4.89
CA HIS A 131 -15.62 -27.36 3.74
C HIS A 131 -14.57 -26.62 2.92
N ASP A 132 -14.79 -26.60 1.61
CA ASP A 132 -14.06 -25.76 0.66
C ASP A 132 -14.85 -24.48 0.41
N ILE A 133 -14.14 -23.41 0.04
CA ILE A 133 -14.75 -22.18 -0.41
C ILE A 133 -14.83 -22.22 -1.93
N TRP A 134 -16.04 -22.30 -2.43
CA TRP A 134 -16.30 -22.43 -3.86
C TRP A 134 -16.66 -21.10 -4.51
N MET A 135 -16.01 -20.83 -5.63
CA MET A 135 -16.27 -19.70 -6.51
C MET A 135 -16.76 -20.18 -7.86
N LEU A 136 -17.88 -19.65 -8.32
CA LEU A 136 -18.38 -19.82 -9.68
C LEU A 136 -18.04 -18.59 -10.51
N LYS A 137 -17.28 -18.75 -11.59
CA LYS A 137 -17.12 -17.72 -12.62
C LYS A 137 -18.19 -17.92 -13.69
N ILE A 138 -18.85 -16.85 -14.13
CA ILE A 138 -19.77 -16.80 -15.28
C ILE A 138 -19.23 -15.75 -16.26
N SER A 139 -18.99 -16.13 -17.51
CA SER A 139 -18.48 -15.29 -18.61
C SER A 139 -18.60 -16.08 -19.92
N ASP A 140 -18.65 -15.44 -21.07
CA ASP A 140 -18.75 -16.12 -22.37
C ASP A 140 -17.46 -16.85 -22.78
N ASN A 141 -16.29 -16.45 -22.26
CA ASN A 141 -14.99 -17.11 -22.41
C ASN A 141 -14.41 -17.54 -21.06
N VAL A 142 -15.17 -18.25 -20.27
CA VAL A 142 -14.96 -18.56 -18.86
C VAL A 142 -13.57 -19.10 -18.48
N ASN A 143 -12.83 -19.71 -19.41
CA ASN A 143 -11.49 -20.26 -19.19
C ASN A 143 -10.34 -19.30 -19.51
N GLU A 144 -10.64 -18.09 -19.93
CA GLU A 144 -9.67 -17.07 -20.28
C GLU A 144 -9.80 -15.88 -19.32
N THR A 145 -8.74 -15.08 -19.18
CA THR A 145 -8.82 -13.76 -18.57
C THR A 145 -9.10 -12.78 -19.69
N GLU A 146 -10.18 -12.04 -19.58
CA GLU A 146 -10.66 -11.18 -20.63
C GLU A 146 -10.37 -9.70 -20.34
N ASP A 147 -10.39 -8.90 -21.39
CA ASP A 147 -10.27 -7.44 -21.30
C ASP A 147 -11.64 -6.84 -20.99
N GLU A 148 -12.18 -7.19 -19.83
CA GLU A 148 -13.50 -6.86 -19.35
C GLU A 148 -13.51 -6.51 -17.88
N PRO A 149 -14.50 -5.73 -17.39
CA PRO A 149 -14.63 -5.46 -15.97
C PRO A 149 -15.07 -6.71 -15.21
N ALA A 150 -14.49 -6.94 -14.04
CA ALA A 150 -14.93 -7.99 -13.15
C ALA A 150 -15.99 -7.47 -12.15
N VAL A 151 -16.95 -8.33 -11.83
CA VAL A 151 -18.03 -8.06 -10.85
C VAL A 151 -18.12 -9.22 -9.86
N PHE A 152 -18.36 -8.94 -8.58
CA PHE A 152 -18.51 -10.01 -7.59
C PHE A 152 -19.87 -9.98 -6.88
N TYR A 153 -20.31 -11.18 -6.48
CA TYR A 153 -21.44 -11.38 -5.55
C TYR A 153 -21.02 -12.38 -4.47
N MET A 154 -21.17 -11.98 -3.21
CA MET A 154 -20.78 -12.78 -2.05
C MET A 154 -21.94 -12.95 -1.09
N GLY A 155 -22.04 -14.11 -0.42
CA GLY A 155 -22.99 -14.36 0.63
C GLY A 155 -22.37 -15.08 1.83
N ALA A 156 -23.12 -15.15 2.91
CA ALA A 156 -22.80 -15.91 4.12
C ALA A 156 -21.42 -15.61 4.73
N HIS A 157 -21.03 -14.32 4.84
CA HIS A 157 -19.97 -13.92 5.76
C HIS A 157 -20.37 -14.29 7.19
N HIS A 158 -21.60 -13.98 7.58
CA HIS A 158 -22.11 -14.34 8.90
C HIS A 158 -22.98 -15.58 8.85
N ALA A 159 -22.70 -16.51 9.72
CA ALA A 159 -23.33 -17.80 9.79
C ALA A 159 -24.86 -17.73 9.93
N ARG A 160 -25.37 -16.81 10.77
CA ARG A 160 -26.78 -16.61 11.08
C ARG A 160 -27.62 -15.96 9.99
N GLU A 161 -27.01 -15.73 8.79
CA GLU A 161 -27.60 -15.00 7.68
C GLU A 161 -27.77 -15.87 6.42
N PRO A 162 -28.37 -17.07 6.53
CA PRO A 162 -28.42 -18.02 5.40
C PRO A 162 -29.25 -17.52 4.21
N ILE A 163 -30.09 -16.50 4.37
CA ILE A 163 -30.82 -15.87 3.26
C ILE A 163 -29.87 -15.25 2.22
N SER A 164 -28.69 -14.81 2.61
CA SER A 164 -27.68 -14.25 1.71
C SER A 164 -27.22 -15.29 0.67
N THR A 165 -26.99 -16.52 1.07
CA THR A 165 -26.71 -17.65 0.16
C THR A 165 -27.83 -17.87 -0.85
N GLU A 166 -29.08 -17.82 -0.41
CA GLU A 166 -30.24 -18.04 -1.28
C GLU A 166 -30.37 -16.97 -2.37
N VAL A 167 -30.10 -15.69 -2.01
CA VAL A 167 -30.11 -14.59 -2.99
C VAL A 167 -28.98 -14.75 -4.00
N VAL A 168 -27.77 -15.07 -3.55
CA VAL A 168 -26.63 -15.28 -4.44
C VAL A 168 -26.86 -16.47 -5.38
N MET A 169 -27.41 -17.57 -4.91
CA MET A 169 -27.83 -18.71 -5.76
C MET A 169 -28.95 -18.32 -6.73
N GLY A 170 -29.86 -17.44 -6.30
CA GLY A 170 -30.90 -16.88 -7.17
C GLY A 170 -30.36 -16.05 -8.31
N ILE A 171 -29.31 -15.26 -8.08
CA ILE A 171 -28.61 -14.49 -9.12
C ILE A 171 -27.98 -15.43 -10.15
N ILE A 172 -27.26 -16.47 -9.71
CA ILE A 172 -26.71 -17.49 -10.61
C ILE A 172 -27.79 -18.06 -11.52
N ASN A 173 -28.88 -18.54 -10.92
CA ASN A 173 -29.96 -19.16 -11.67
C ASN A 173 -30.61 -18.18 -12.66
N HIS A 174 -30.82 -16.92 -12.26
CA HIS A 174 -31.38 -15.90 -13.14
C HIS A 174 -30.49 -15.64 -14.36
N LEU A 175 -29.18 -15.45 -14.15
CA LEU A 175 -28.23 -15.21 -15.24
C LEU A 175 -28.22 -16.38 -16.24
N LEU A 176 -28.21 -17.62 -15.76
CA LEU A 176 -28.16 -18.82 -16.60
C LEU A 176 -29.48 -19.11 -17.33
N GLU A 177 -30.63 -18.91 -16.68
CA GLU A 177 -31.94 -19.09 -17.31
C GLU A 177 -32.23 -18.05 -18.40
N ALA A 178 -31.72 -16.83 -18.23
CA ALA A 178 -31.91 -15.72 -19.16
C ALA A 178 -30.86 -15.71 -20.30
N TYR A 179 -29.67 -16.25 -20.08
CA TYR A 179 -28.61 -16.26 -21.07
C TYR A 179 -29.04 -16.93 -22.39
N GLY A 180 -28.82 -16.23 -23.51
CA GLY A 180 -29.22 -16.68 -24.85
C GLY A 180 -30.74 -16.58 -25.14
N THR A 181 -31.53 -16.09 -24.19
CA THR A 181 -32.99 -15.87 -24.34
C THR A 181 -33.41 -14.44 -24.07
N ASP A 182 -32.70 -13.74 -23.22
CA ASP A 182 -32.81 -12.32 -22.96
C ASP A 182 -31.55 -11.63 -23.49
N ASP A 183 -31.70 -10.67 -24.39
CA ASP A 183 -30.59 -10.00 -25.06
C ASP A 183 -29.79 -9.12 -24.04
N GLU A 184 -30.47 -8.53 -23.06
CA GLU A 184 -29.81 -7.65 -22.07
C GLU A 184 -28.92 -8.49 -21.13
N ILE A 185 -29.44 -9.55 -20.55
CA ILE A 185 -28.67 -10.45 -19.69
C ILE A 185 -27.56 -11.14 -20.48
N THR A 186 -27.83 -11.54 -21.71
CA THR A 186 -26.79 -12.16 -22.58
C THR A 186 -25.63 -11.18 -22.80
N ASN A 187 -25.92 -9.91 -23.06
CA ASN A 187 -24.88 -8.91 -23.22
C ASN A 187 -24.12 -8.66 -21.93
N MET A 188 -24.77 -8.59 -20.78
CA MET A 188 -24.12 -8.43 -19.48
C MET A 188 -23.12 -9.56 -19.19
N VAL A 189 -23.47 -10.82 -19.51
CA VAL A 189 -22.58 -11.98 -19.34
C VAL A 189 -21.43 -11.98 -20.36
N ASN A 190 -21.67 -11.44 -21.56
CA ASN A 190 -20.65 -11.37 -22.62
C ASN A 190 -19.73 -10.14 -22.50
N GLU A 191 -20.01 -9.21 -21.59
CA GLU A 191 -19.27 -7.96 -21.44
C GLU A 191 -18.65 -7.82 -20.03
N ALA A 192 -18.71 -8.87 -19.18
CA ALA A 192 -18.16 -8.84 -17.84
C ALA A 192 -17.76 -10.25 -17.34
N GLU A 193 -16.70 -10.33 -16.57
CA GLU A 193 -16.35 -11.50 -15.79
C GLU A 193 -17.08 -11.46 -14.44
N ILE A 194 -17.99 -12.41 -14.19
CA ILE A 194 -18.83 -12.43 -12.98
C ILE A 194 -18.34 -13.53 -12.03
N TYR A 195 -17.86 -13.14 -10.85
CA TYR A 195 -17.31 -14.03 -9.82
C TYR A 195 -18.27 -14.13 -8.63
N ILE A 196 -18.70 -15.31 -8.30
CA ILE A 196 -19.76 -15.55 -7.33
C ILE A 196 -19.29 -16.53 -6.26
N VAL A 197 -19.34 -16.09 -5.00
CA VAL A 197 -19.02 -16.90 -3.81
C VAL A 197 -20.27 -16.98 -2.93
N PRO A 198 -21.09 -18.04 -3.07
CA PRO A 198 -22.35 -18.14 -2.33
C PRO A 198 -22.19 -18.27 -0.82
N MET A 199 -21.06 -18.83 -0.35
CA MET A 199 -20.77 -19.00 1.07
C MET A 199 -19.29 -18.66 1.34
N VAL A 200 -19.05 -17.50 1.97
CA VAL A 200 -17.71 -17.13 2.44
C VAL A 200 -17.34 -17.89 3.71
N ASN A 201 -18.29 -18.17 4.58
CA ASN A 201 -18.13 -18.89 5.85
C ASN A 201 -18.98 -20.17 5.88
N PRO A 202 -18.58 -21.22 5.14
CA PRO A 202 -19.38 -22.45 5.02
C PRO A 202 -19.50 -23.22 6.36
N ASP A 203 -18.44 -23.23 7.17
CA ASP A 203 -18.45 -23.93 8.46
C ASP A 203 -19.46 -23.30 9.43
N GLY A 204 -19.42 -21.97 9.57
CA GLY A 204 -20.40 -21.25 10.40
C GLY A 204 -21.83 -21.44 9.87
N HIS A 205 -22.02 -21.44 8.55
CA HIS A 205 -23.32 -21.68 7.94
C HIS A 205 -23.91 -23.04 8.38
N GLU A 206 -23.12 -24.12 8.38
CA GLU A 206 -23.54 -25.45 8.83
C GLU A 206 -23.87 -25.47 10.33
N VAL A 207 -23.14 -24.74 11.19
CA VAL A 207 -23.51 -24.59 12.62
C VAL A 207 -24.96 -24.12 12.77
N VAL A 208 -25.42 -23.22 11.91
CA VAL A 208 -26.76 -22.64 11.91
C VAL A 208 -27.78 -23.61 11.30
N LEU A 209 -27.46 -24.20 10.16
CA LEU A 209 -28.37 -25.11 9.44
C LEU A 209 -28.59 -26.42 10.20
N ASP A 210 -27.57 -26.92 10.90
CA ASP A 210 -27.64 -28.07 11.81
C ASP A 210 -28.33 -27.74 13.14
N GLN A 211 -28.76 -26.49 13.30
CA GLN A 211 -29.48 -25.99 14.47
C GLN A 211 -28.69 -26.14 15.80
N LEU A 212 -27.36 -26.16 15.71
CA LEU A 212 -26.48 -26.20 16.88
C LEU A 212 -26.54 -24.86 17.61
N ASN A 213 -26.41 -23.74 16.87
CA ASN A 213 -26.72 -22.38 17.29
C ASN A 213 -27.20 -21.52 16.12
N THR A 214 -28.51 -21.29 16.02
CA THR A 214 -29.07 -20.46 14.94
C THR A 214 -28.83 -18.96 15.12
N MET A 215 -28.14 -18.56 16.17
CA MET A 215 -27.73 -17.17 16.43
C MET A 215 -26.22 -16.99 16.27
N TRP A 216 -25.50 -18.03 15.86
CA TRP A 216 -24.06 -17.97 15.63
C TRP A 216 -23.69 -17.09 14.45
N ARG A 217 -22.79 -16.13 14.67
CA ARG A 217 -22.35 -15.14 13.68
C ARG A 217 -21.01 -15.51 13.01
N LYS A 218 -20.08 -16.02 13.80
CA LYS A 218 -18.66 -16.12 13.51
C LYS A 218 -18.31 -17.34 12.65
N ASN A 219 -17.05 -17.51 12.24
CA ASN A 219 -16.53 -18.76 11.68
C ASN A 219 -16.29 -19.79 12.82
N VAL A 220 -15.50 -20.84 12.55
CA VAL A 220 -15.24 -21.90 13.54
C VAL A 220 -13.81 -21.90 14.06
N ALA A 221 -13.15 -20.76 14.10
CA ALA A 221 -11.81 -20.63 14.66
C ALA A 221 -11.78 -21.07 16.13
N ASP A 222 -10.74 -21.80 16.55
CA ASP A 222 -10.48 -22.18 17.94
C ASP A 222 -9.74 -21.02 18.63
N GLY A 223 -10.47 -20.09 19.20
CA GLY A 223 -9.92 -18.87 19.75
C GLY A 223 -9.16 -19.07 21.05
N ASP A 224 -9.49 -20.11 21.86
CA ASP A 224 -8.79 -20.39 23.12
C ASP A 224 -7.73 -21.52 22.99
N GLY A 225 -7.57 -22.09 21.81
CA GLY A 225 -6.56 -23.11 21.51
C GLY A 225 -6.80 -24.44 22.23
N ASN A 226 -8.01 -24.70 22.70
CA ASN A 226 -8.33 -25.90 23.46
C ASN A 226 -8.69 -27.14 22.58
N GLY A 227 -8.87 -26.96 21.27
CA GLY A 227 -9.26 -27.95 20.29
C GLY A 227 -10.72 -28.41 20.39
N LEU A 228 -11.58 -27.59 21.01
CA LEU A 228 -13.00 -27.90 21.22
C LEU A 228 -13.84 -26.69 20.82
N LEU A 229 -14.62 -26.82 19.79
CA LEU A 229 -15.50 -25.77 19.32
C LEU A 229 -16.71 -25.56 20.26
N ASN A 230 -16.92 -24.32 20.66
CA ASN A 230 -18.01 -23.94 21.55
C ASN A 230 -18.86 -22.81 20.91
N TYR A 231 -20.06 -23.13 20.50
CA TYR A 231 -21.00 -22.19 19.85
C TYR A 231 -21.83 -21.36 20.84
N SER A 232 -21.49 -21.33 22.13
CA SER A 232 -22.21 -20.50 23.09
C SER A 232 -21.90 -19.03 22.91
N SER A 233 -22.89 -18.17 23.19
CA SER A 233 -22.62 -16.73 23.27
C SER A 233 -21.57 -16.43 24.33
N GLY A 234 -20.66 -15.54 24.02
CA GLY A 234 -19.51 -15.21 24.84
C GLY A 234 -18.43 -16.30 24.88
N SER A 235 -18.49 -17.28 23.97
CA SER A 235 -17.37 -18.19 23.71
C SER A 235 -16.18 -17.44 23.10
N PRO A 236 -14.93 -17.80 23.47
CA PRO A 236 -13.76 -17.26 22.79
C PRO A 236 -13.59 -17.77 21.35
N ASP A 237 -14.37 -18.77 20.93
CA ASP A 237 -14.25 -19.35 19.60
C ASP A 237 -14.93 -18.53 18.52
N GLY A 238 -14.39 -18.67 17.30
CA GLY A 238 -14.81 -17.97 16.11
C GLY A 238 -14.30 -16.54 16.00
N VAL A 239 -14.09 -16.13 14.76
CA VAL A 239 -13.78 -14.77 14.34
C VAL A 239 -14.93 -14.24 13.50
N ASP A 240 -15.26 -12.96 13.60
CA ASP A 240 -16.19 -12.29 12.72
C ASP A 240 -15.54 -12.06 11.34
N PRO A 241 -15.94 -12.78 10.29
CA PRO A 241 -15.30 -12.65 8.98
C PRO A 241 -15.39 -11.24 8.41
N ASN A 242 -16.48 -10.51 8.70
CA ASN A 242 -16.69 -9.14 8.23
C ASN A 242 -16.16 -8.08 9.24
N ARG A 243 -15.12 -8.43 9.99
CA ARG A 243 -14.26 -7.55 10.80
C ARG A 243 -12.78 -7.89 10.60
N ASN A 244 -12.45 -8.85 9.72
CA ASN A 244 -11.10 -9.38 9.53
C ASN A 244 -10.38 -8.82 8.29
N TYR A 245 -11.03 -7.96 7.47
CA TYR A 245 -10.39 -7.28 6.35
C TYR A 245 -9.43 -6.19 6.82
N GLY A 246 -8.42 -5.86 5.99
CA GLY A 246 -7.30 -5.03 6.42
C GLY A 246 -7.52 -3.51 6.43
N TRP A 247 -8.63 -3.00 5.85
CA TRP A 247 -8.87 -1.55 5.83
C TRP A 247 -9.33 -1.07 7.20
N GLU A 248 -8.56 -0.16 7.82
CA GLU A 248 -8.80 0.35 9.18
C GLU A 248 -9.06 -0.75 10.22
N TRP A 249 -8.49 -1.93 10.01
CA TRP A 249 -8.62 -3.06 10.90
C TRP A 249 -8.26 -2.68 12.34
N GLY A 250 -9.12 -3.08 13.26
CA GLY A 250 -8.93 -2.74 14.67
C GLY A 250 -9.61 -1.45 15.12
N GLY A 251 -10.23 -0.72 14.17
CA GLY A 251 -11.00 0.50 14.43
C GLY A 251 -12.35 0.26 15.09
N ASP A 252 -13.15 1.33 15.18
CA ASP A 252 -14.46 1.33 15.82
C ASP A 252 -15.42 0.30 15.20
N GLY A 253 -16.29 -0.30 16.03
CA GLY A 253 -17.24 -1.33 15.61
C GLY A 253 -16.64 -2.73 15.42
N SER A 254 -15.32 -2.90 15.67
CA SER A 254 -14.66 -4.20 15.81
C SER A 254 -14.18 -4.41 17.24
N SER A 255 -14.01 -5.66 17.66
CA SER A 255 -13.56 -6.00 19.01
C SER A 255 -12.27 -6.79 18.99
N GLY A 256 -11.34 -6.47 19.91
CA GLY A 256 -10.20 -7.32 20.23
C GLY A 256 -10.52 -8.41 21.26
N ASP A 257 -11.74 -8.40 21.83
CA ASP A 257 -12.19 -9.41 22.78
C ASP A 257 -12.73 -10.63 22.05
N GLN A 258 -12.08 -11.79 22.20
CA GLN A 258 -12.47 -13.05 21.55
C GLN A 258 -13.91 -13.47 21.86
N THR A 259 -14.43 -13.06 23.02
CA THR A 259 -15.80 -13.41 23.42
C THR A 259 -16.87 -12.52 22.77
N ALA A 260 -16.48 -11.47 22.09
CA ALA A 260 -17.40 -10.58 21.38
C ALA A 260 -17.87 -11.20 20.07
N GLU A 261 -19.10 -10.91 19.66
CA GLU A 261 -19.65 -11.30 18.37
C GLU A 261 -18.92 -10.64 17.20
N THR A 262 -18.32 -9.45 17.43
CA THR A 262 -17.55 -8.67 16.46
C THR A 262 -16.03 -8.83 16.63
N TYR A 263 -15.59 -9.98 17.16
CA TYR A 263 -14.16 -10.26 17.31
C TYR A 263 -13.47 -10.33 15.95
N ARG A 264 -12.48 -9.47 15.77
CA ARG A 264 -11.82 -9.19 14.49
C ARG A 264 -10.69 -10.16 14.10
N GLY A 265 -10.41 -11.18 14.96
CA GLY A 265 -9.21 -12.01 14.79
C GLY A 265 -7.95 -11.37 15.40
N PRO A 266 -6.84 -12.13 15.47
CA PRO A 266 -5.57 -11.66 16.03
C PRO A 266 -4.84 -10.65 15.14
N GLU A 267 -5.05 -10.72 13.82
CA GLU A 267 -4.50 -9.81 12.84
C GLU A 267 -5.45 -9.68 11.63
N ALA A 268 -5.23 -8.66 10.82
CA ALA A 268 -5.98 -8.51 9.57
C ALA A 268 -5.72 -9.73 8.65
N PHE A 269 -6.79 -10.26 8.06
CA PHE A 269 -6.72 -11.45 7.21
C PHE A 269 -6.15 -12.69 7.94
N SER A 270 -6.38 -12.82 9.24
CA SER A 270 -5.99 -14.04 9.97
C SER A 270 -6.78 -15.27 9.50
N GLU A 271 -8.00 -15.08 9.01
CA GLU A 271 -8.90 -16.16 8.66
C GLU A 271 -8.71 -16.61 7.20
N PRO A 272 -8.57 -17.93 6.94
CA PRO A 272 -8.35 -18.46 5.59
C PRO A 272 -9.46 -18.07 4.61
N GLU A 273 -10.71 -18.03 5.08
CA GLU A 273 -11.85 -17.59 4.30
C GLU A 273 -11.66 -16.15 3.79
N ILE A 274 -11.13 -15.27 4.64
CA ILE A 274 -10.96 -13.86 4.32
C ILE A 274 -9.66 -13.61 3.53
N GLN A 275 -8.63 -14.44 3.72
CA GLN A 275 -7.47 -14.48 2.82
C GLN A 275 -7.90 -14.83 1.39
N ALA A 276 -8.79 -15.81 1.23
CA ALA A 276 -9.32 -16.19 -0.09
C ALA A 276 -10.06 -15.02 -0.77
N MET A 277 -10.89 -14.28 -0.02
CA MET A 277 -11.58 -13.09 -0.56
C MET A 277 -10.61 -11.98 -0.91
N ARG A 278 -9.60 -11.73 -0.07
CA ARG A 278 -8.52 -10.78 -0.35
C ARG A 278 -7.83 -11.12 -1.68
N ASP A 279 -7.42 -12.36 -1.82
CA ASP A 279 -6.64 -12.83 -2.96
C ASP A 279 -7.50 -12.84 -4.24
N LEU A 280 -8.78 -13.20 -4.14
CA LEU A 280 -9.73 -13.08 -5.24
C LEU A 280 -9.86 -11.62 -5.72
N LEU A 281 -10.17 -10.70 -4.81
CA LEU A 281 -10.38 -9.29 -5.17
C LEU A 281 -9.11 -8.59 -5.66
N ALA A 282 -7.93 -9.07 -5.25
CA ALA A 282 -6.65 -8.57 -5.74
C ALA A 282 -6.22 -9.15 -7.10
N SER A 283 -6.76 -10.30 -7.51
CA SER A 283 -6.30 -11.04 -8.70
C SER A 283 -6.94 -10.59 -10.01
N HIS A 284 -8.08 -9.88 -9.95
CA HIS A 284 -8.84 -9.44 -11.13
C HIS A 284 -9.17 -7.95 -11.03
N HIS A 285 -9.56 -7.35 -12.15
CA HIS A 285 -9.91 -5.93 -12.20
C HIS A 285 -11.40 -5.73 -11.88
N PHE A 286 -11.77 -5.94 -10.63
CA PHE A 286 -13.13 -5.72 -10.15
C PHE A 286 -13.50 -4.24 -10.20
N THR A 287 -14.70 -3.96 -10.67
CA THR A 287 -15.28 -2.61 -10.74
C THR A 287 -16.39 -2.42 -9.73
N THR A 288 -17.26 -3.43 -9.59
CA THR A 288 -18.42 -3.40 -8.69
C THR A 288 -18.59 -4.72 -7.97
N GLY A 289 -19.31 -4.71 -6.84
CA GLY A 289 -19.68 -5.93 -6.13
C GLY A 289 -20.74 -5.73 -5.07
N ILE A 290 -21.40 -6.83 -4.68
CA ILE A 290 -22.34 -6.87 -3.57
C ILE A 290 -21.96 -8.01 -2.62
N THR A 291 -21.90 -7.68 -1.33
CA THR A 291 -21.93 -8.66 -0.25
C THR A 291 -23.33 -8.66 0.39
N TYR A 292 -23.97 -9.82 0.38
CA TYR A 292 -25.33 -9.98 0.94
C TYR A 292 -25.26 -10.38 2.39
N HIS A 293 -26.03 -9.67 3.20
CA HIS A 293 -26.20 -9.87 4.64
C HIS A 293 -27.67 -9.92 5.03
N SER A 294 -27.97 -10.11 6.25
CA SER A 294 -29.26 -9.83 6.85
C SER A 294 -29.05 -9.33 8.29
N TYR A 295 -29.86 -8.38 8.80
CA TYR A 295 -31.11 -7.89 8.25
C TYR A 295 -31.19 -6.38 8.37
N SER A 296 -32.15 -5.73 7.72
CA SER A 296 -32.66 -4.37 8.01
C SER A 296 -33.32 -3.70 6.79
N GLU A 297 -33.33 -4.37 5.62
CA GLU A 297 -33.86 -3.83 4.36
C GLU A 297 -33.11 -2.55 3.92
N LEU A 298 -31.75 -2.63 3.89
CA LEU A 298 -30.85 -1.53 3.58
C LEU A 298 -29.98 -1.86 2.34
N VAL A 299 -29.53 -0.81 1.65
CA VAL A 299 -28.43 -0.84 0.69
C VAL A 299 -27.37 0.13 1.17
N LEU A 300 -26.22 -0.39 1.51
CA LEU A 300 -25.13 0.31 2.17
C LEU A 300 -23.92 0.45 1.25
N TRP A 301 -23.16 1.56 1.38
CA TRP A 301 -21.88 1.78 0.67
C TRP A 301 -20.81 2.39 1.59
N PRO A 302 -19.50 2.28 1.24
CA PRO A 302 -18.39 2.82 2.05
C PRO A 302 -18.48 4.33 2.34
N TYR A 303 -17.85 4.77 3.42
CA TYR A 303 -17.09 3.96 4.36
C TYR A 303 -17.93 3.63 5.59
N ALA A 304 -17.61 2.45 6.18
CA ALA A 304 -18.23 2.00 7.43
C ALA A 304 -17.38 2.31 8.68
N TYR A 305 -16.05 2.40 8.57
CA TYR A 305 -15.12 2.46 9.71
C TYR A 305 -15.26 3.70 10.60
N SER A 306 -15.82 4.79 10.11
CA SER A 306 -15.89 6.05 10.83
C SER A 306 -17.19 6.81 10.52
N ALA A 307 -17.83 7.34 11.54
CA ALA A 307 -19.05 8.15 11.42
C ALA A 307 -18.87 9.50 10.66
N THR A 308 -17.65 9.85 10.27
CA THR A 308 -17.31 11.13 9.63
C THR A 308 -16.55 10.98 8.31
N SER A 309 -16.29 9.74 7.88
CA SER A 309 -15.53 9.49 6.66
C SER A 309 -16.48 9.19 5.51
N GLU A 310 -16.39 9.99 4.45
CA GLU A 310 -17.08 9.76 3.19
C GLU A 310 -16.10 9.24 2.15
N ALA A 311 -16.55 8.30 1.31
CA ALA A 311 -15.73 7.83 0.18
C ALA A 311 -15.48 8.96 -0.82
N PRO A 312 -14.29 9.08 -1.44
CA PRO A 312 -14.05 10.06 -2.51
C PRO A 312 -15.10 10.03 -3.63
N ASP A 313 -15.53 8.84 -4.05
CA ASP A 313 -16.55 8.63 -5.09
C ASP A 313 -18.01 8.60 -4.53
N ASN A 314 -18.23 9.15 -3.31
CA ASN A 314 -19.52 9.03 -2.60
C ASN A 314 -20.75 9.41 -3.45
N ALA A 315 -20.64 10.44 -4.29
CA ALA A 315 -21.76 10.87 -5.13
C ALA A 315 -22.23 9.77 -6.11
N ALA A 316 -21.30 9.11 -6.79
CA ALA A 316 -21.59 8.04 -7.74
C ALA A 316 -22.04 6.75 -7.01
N MET A 317 -21.46 6.44 -5.85
CA MET A 317 -21.91 5.33 -5.01
C MET A 317 -23.33 5.54 -4.49
N GLN A 318 -23.65 6.74 -4.01
CA GLN A 318 -24.97 7.09 -3.54
C GLN A 318 -26.03 7.02 -4.66
N GLU A 319 -25.70 7.46 -5.87
CA GLU A 319 -26.58 7.34 -7.03
C GLU A 319 -26.96 5.88 -7.25
N LEU A 320 -25.99 5.01 -7.48
CA LEU A 320 -26.20 3.59 -7.75
C LEU A 320 -26.86 2.87 -6.57
N GLY A 321 -26.41 3.13 -5.33
CA GLY A 321 -26.97 2.54 -4.13
C GLY A 321 -28.45 2.95 -3.91
N THR A 322 -28.80 4.18 -4.26
CA THR A 322 -30.18 4.66 -4.22
C THR A 322 -31.04 3.96 -5.26
N ASP A 323 -30.56 3.83 -6.49
CA ASP A 323 -31.31 3.16 -7.56
C ASP A 323 -31.53 1.67 -7.24
N MET A 324 -30.53 0.98 -6.75
CA MET A 324 -30.64 -0.40 -6.26
C MET A 324 -31.68 -0.48 -5.12
N ALA A 325 -31.59 0.35 -4.12
CA ALA A 325 -32.53 0.34 -3.00
C ALA A 325 -33.98 0.59 -3.45
N MET A 326 -34.19 1.50 -4.41
CA MET A 326 -35.54 1.79 -4.94
C MET A 326 -36.08 0.67 -5.83
N SER A 327 -35.26 -0.25 -6.31
CA SER A 327 -35.73 -1.44 -7.03
C SER A 327 -36.22 -2.56 -6.10
N ILE A 328 -35.76 -2.59 -4.82
CA ILE A 328 -36.06 -3.66 -3.89
C ILE A 328 -37.25 -3.27 -2.99
N PRO A 329 -38.45 -3.89 -3.15
CA PRO A 329 -39.58 -3.62 -2.29
C PRO A 329 -39.38 -4.18 -0.87
N LYS A 330 -39.90 -3.46 0.14
CA LYS A 330 -39.92 -3.98 1.51
C LYS A 330 -40.80 -5.22 1.61
N ILE A 331 -40.39 -6.21 2.39
CA ILE A 331 -41.14 -7.46 2.56
C ILE A 331 -42.46 -7.23 3.31
N ILE A 332 -42.46 -6.36 4.29
CA ILE A 332 -43.62 -6.01 5.10
C ILE A 332 -43.86 -4.51 5.01
N GLY A 333 -45.09 -4.12 4.68
CA GLY A 333 -45.47 -2.74 4.57
C GLY A 333 -45.47 -2.20 3.14
N SER A 334 -45.13 -0.93 2.95
CA SER A 334 -45.04 -0.28 1.64
C SER A 334 -43.74 0.49 1.56
N GLY A 335 -43.19 0.60 0.37
CA GLY A 335 -41.91 1.29 0.09
C GLY A 335 -40.85 0.32 -0.34
N HIS A 336 -39.62 0.80 -0.34
CA HIS A 336 -38.45 0.09 -0.83
C HIS A 336 -37.37 0.06 0.25
N TYR A 337 -36.26 -0.67 0.02
CA TYR A 337 -35.10 -0.67 0.90
C TYR A 337 -34.59 0.76 1.08
N THR A 338 -33.91 1.00 2.18
CA THR A 338 -33.36 2.32 2.51
C THR A 338 -31.91 2.39 2.03
N PRO A 339 -31.57 3.37 1.18
CA PRO A 339 -30.18 3.62 0.81
C PRO A 339 -29.51 4.50 1.87
N GLU A 340 -28.36 4.08 2.39
CA GLU A 340 -27.59 4.89 3.35
C GLU A 340 -26.10 4.52 3.33
N GLN A 341 -25.25 5.43 3.80
CA GLN A 341 -23.83 5.12 3.97
C GLN A 341 -23.66 4.16 5.14
N SER A 342 -22.74 3.20 5.04
CA SER A 342 -22.59 2.11 6.01
C SER A 342 -22.38 2.60 7.46
N ASN A 343 -21.70 3.73 7.65
CA ASN A 343 -21.48 4.32 8.96
C ASN A 343 -22.74 4.94 9.60
N ASP A 344 -23.80 5.22 8.82
CA ASP A 344 -25.08 5.71 9.34
C ASP A 344 -25.80 4.63 10.14
N LEU A 345 -25.56 3.34 9.80
CA LEU A 345 -26.07 2.22 10.59
C LEU A 345 -25.31 2.13 11.93
N TYR A 346 -24.03 1.94 11.89
CA TYR A 346 -23.03 2.05 12.98
C TYR A 346 -21.63 1.93 12.42
N PRO A 347 -20.59 2.51 13.05
CA PRO A 347 -19.22 2.31 12.61
C PRO A 347 -18.81 0.84 12.66
N ALA A 348 -18.14 0.37 11.60
CA ALA A 348 -17.66 -1.00 11.47
C ALA A 348 -16.34 -1.06 10.68
N ALA A 349 -15.23 -1.19 11.40
CA ALA A 349 -13.91 -1.32 10.78
C ALA A 349 -13.57 -2.76 10.41
N GLY A 350 -12.75 -2.95 9.38
CA GLY A 350 -12.33 -4.27 8.91
C GLY A 350 -13.39 -5.01 8.10
N VAL A 351 -14.26 -4.30 7.41
CA VAL A 351 -15.34 -4.86 6.57
C VAL A 351 -14.92 -4.99 5.11
N THR A 352 -15.64 -5.86 4.39
CA THR A 352 -15.42 -6.16 2.96
C THR A 352 -15.47 -4.89 2.11
N ASP A 353 -16.52 -4.08 2.25
CA ASP A 353 -16.78 -2.94 1.39
C ASP A 353 -15.69 -1.88 1.51
N ASP A 354 -15.29 -1.54 2.74
CA ASP A 354 -14.25 -0.54 2.97
C ASP A 354 -12.91 -0.98 2.39
N TRP A 355 -12.56 -2.28 2.52
CA TRP A 355 -11.33 -2.79 1.96
C TRP A 355 -11.37 -2.86 0.42
N ALA A 356 -12.45 -3.36 -0.15
CA ALA A 356 -12.63 -3.44 -1.59
C ALA A 356 -12.55 -2.06 -2.25
N TYR A 357 -13.22 -1.07 -1.67
CA TYR A 357 -13.17 0.29 -2.19
C TYR A 357 -11.84 1.00 -1.85
N GLY A 358 -11.46 1.03 -0.58
CA GLY A 358 -10.28 1.76 -0.13
C GLY A 358 -8.98 1.27 -0.79
N LYS A 359 -8.84 -0.05 -0.96
CA LYS A 359 -7.64 -0.66 -1.52
C LYS A 359 -7.65 -0.75 -3.05
N HIS A 360 -8.80 -1.02 -3.66
CA HIS A 360 -8.90 -1.33 -5.08
C HIS A 360 -9.79 -0.38 -5.88
N GLY A 361 -10.52 0.52 -5.23
CA GLY A 361 -11.47 1.42 -5.89
C GLY A 361 -12.74 0.72 -6.40
N ILE A 362 -13.05 -0.47 -5.88
CA ILE A 362 -14.21 -1.26 -6.28
C ILE A 362 -15.46 -0.67 -5.63
N PHE A 363 -16.49 -0.34 -6.40
CA PHE A 363 -17.78 0.08 -5.86
C PHE A 363 -18.49 -1.12 -5.23
N SER A 364 -18.22 -1.36 -3.95
CA SER A 364 -18.74 -2.46 -3.17
C SER A 364 -19.92 -2.01 -2.32
N TYR A 365 -20.96 -2.86 -2.25
CA TYR A 365 -22.18 -2.59 -1.50
C TYR A 365 -22.53 -3.75 -0.59
N THR A 366 -23.04 -3.42 0.61
CA THR A 366 -23.70 -4.40 1.47
C THR A 366 -25.20 -4.24 1.31
N ILE A 367 -25.90 -5.36 1.03
CA ILE A 367 -27.37 -5.41 1.05
C ILE A 367 -27.84 -6.22 2.25
N GLU A 368 -28.54 -5.57 3.17
CA GLU A 368 -29.13 -6.14 4.37
C GLU A 368 -30.54 -6.63 4.08
N LEU A 369 -30.67 -7.95 3.93
CA LEU A 369 -31.90 -8.61 3.43
C LEU A 369 -32.96 -8.79 4.52
N GLY A 370 -34.19 -8.39 4.24
CA GLY A 370 -35.34 -8.70 5.09
C GLY A 370 -35.34 -8.05 6.46
N GLN A 371 -36.09 -8.63 7.40
CA GLN A 371 -36.30 -8.03 8.73
C GLN A 371 -35.87 -8.95 9.89
N GLU A 372 -35.35 -10.12 9.60
CA GLU A 372 -34.84 -11.10 10.55
C GLU A 372 -33.56 -11.73 9.99
N PHE A 373 -32.65 -12.24 10.86
CA PHE A 373 -31.46 -12.97 10.43
C PHE A 373 -31.84 -14.16 9.54
N ILE A 374 -32.88 -14.90 9.95
CA ILE A 374 -33.41 -16.05 9.23
C ILE A 374 -34.88 -15.80 8.93
N PRO A 375 -35.21 -15.15 7.80
CA PRO A 375 -36.60 -14.97 7.40
C PRO A 375 -37.36 -16.30 7.30
N PRO A 376 -38.68 -16.33 7.60
CA PRO A 376 -39.49 -17.53 7.43
C PRO A 376 -39.37 -18.10 6.02
N SER A 377 -39.17 -19.42 5.87
CA SER A 377 -39.00 -20.08 4.58
C SER A 377 -40.01 -19.67 3.48
N PRO A 378 -41.29 -19.38 3.78
CA PRO A 378 -42.21 -18.90 2.74
C PRO A 378 -41.88 -17.52 2.15
N GLN A 379 -41.01 -16.72 2.80
CA GLN A 379 -40.62 -15.41 2.32
C GLN A 379 -39.39 -15.50 1.39
N VAL A 380 -38.58 -16.55 1.51
CA VAL A 380 -37.32 -16.73 0.77
C VAL A 380 -37.49 -16.51 -0.73
N PRO A 381 -38.46 -17.12 -1.46
CA PRO A 381 -38.62 -16.91 -2.89
C PRO A 381 -38.86 -15.44 -3.28
N ASN A 382 -39.58 -14.69 -2.44
CA ASN A 382 -39.85 -13.27 -2.70
C ASN A 382 -38.59 -12.45 -2.44
N ILE A 383 -37.88 -12.67 -1.33
CA ILE A 383 -36.61 -11.98 -1.03
C ILE A 383 -35.62 -12.19 -2.17
N VAL A 384 -35.48 -13.42 -2.66
CA VAL A 384 -34.60 -13.74 -3.79
C VAL A 384 -35.04 -12.96 -5.03
N SER A 385 -36.31 -13.10 -5.46
CA SER A 385 -36.78 -12.45 -6.70
C SER A 385 -36.73 -10.93 -6.65
N ASP A 386 -37.01 -10.35 -5.50
CA ASP A 386 -37.04 -8.89 -5.32
C ASP A 386 -35.62 -8.24 -5.36
N ASN A 387 -34.56 -9.02 -5.10
CA ASN A 387 -33.17 -8.54 -5.13
C ASN A 387 -32.46 -8.73 -6.49
N ILE A 388 -33.05 -9.45 -7.44
CA ILE A 388 -32.44 -9.71 -8.75
C ILE A 388 -32.21 -8.41 -9.52
N GLU A 389 -33.20 -7.53 -9.57
CA GLU A 389 -33.12 -6.25 -10.29
C GLU A 389 -31.92 -5.40 -9.82
N ALA A 390 -31.72 -5.30 -8.52
CA ALA A 390 -30.59 -4.57 -7.93
C ALA A 390 -29.23 -5.18 -8.33
N ALA A 391 -29.12 -6.49 -8.33
CA ALA A 391 -27.92 -7.19 -8.80
C ALA A 391 -27.65 -6.93 -10.28
N MET A 392 -28.68 -6.92 -11.14
CA MET A 392 -28.53 -6.62 -12.56
C MET A 392 -28.21 -5.14 -12.81
N MET A 393 -28.76 -4.20 -12.02
CA MET A 393 -28.37 -2.79 -12.07
C MET A 393 -26.86 -2.61 -11.81
N LEU A 394 -26.33 -3.27 -10.77
CA LEU A 394 -24.90 -3.22 -10.46
C LEU A 394 -24.06 -3.81 -11.59
N LEU A 395 -24.43 -4.97 -12.11
CA LEU A 395 -23.72 -5.62 -13.21
C LEU A 395 -23.73 -4.74 -14.48
N ASN A 396 -24.87 -4.13 -14.79
CA ASN A 396 -24.98 -3.19 -15.91
C ASN A 396 -24.09 -1.96 -15.73
N ARG A 397 -23.99 -1.44 -14.49
CA ARG A 397 -23.17 -0.25 -14.16
C ARG A 397 -21.68 -0.47 -14.39
N ALA A 398 -21.18 -1.69 -14.27
CA ALA A 398 -19.79 -2.03 -14.56
C ALA A 398 -19.36 -1.67 -15.99
N ASN A 399 -20.29 -1.71 -16.96
CA ASN A 399 -20.04 -1.44 -18.36
C ASN A 399 -20.66 -0.14 -18.90
N ARG A 400 -21.52 0.53 -18.13
CA ARG A 400 -22.24 1.72 -18.56
C ARG A 400 -22.04 2.86 -17.58
N GLN A 401 -22.17 4.09 -18.07
CA GLN A 401 -21.89 5.31 -17.29
C GLN A 401 -20.52 5.21 -16.58
N THR A 402 -19.52 4.79 -17.34
CA THR A 402 -18.13 4.65 -16.92
C THR A 402 -17.21 5.39 -17.85
N LEU A 403 -16.11 5.92 -17.34
CA LEU A 403 -14.93 6.24 -18.15
C LEU A 403 -14.05 5.01 -18.18
N ARG A 404 -13.86 4.41 -19.36
CA ARG A 404 -13.01 3.25 -19.55
C ARG A 404 -12.11 3.38 -20.75
N GLY A 405 -11.10 2.57 -20.84
CA GLY A 405 -10.15 2.53 -21.96
C GLY A 405 -8.87 1.88 -21.51
N HIS A 406 -7.80 2.11 -22.26
CA HIS A 406 -6.51 1.49 -22.05
C HIS A 406 -5.41 2.52 -21.97
N VAL A 407 -4.36 2.20 -21.22
CA VAL A 407 -3.13 2.99 -21.19
C VAL A 407 -2.01 2.17 -21.81
N TYR A 408 -1.38 2.72 -22.84
CA TYR A 408 -0.32 2.08 -23.61
C TYR A 408 0.95 2.92 -23.65
N ASP A 409 2.09 2.25 -23.81
CA ASP A 409 3.31 2.89 -24.30
C ASP A 409 3.08 3.39 -25.74
N ALA A 410 3.33 4.66 -26.02
CA ALA A 410 3.05 5.28 -27.30
C ALA A 410 3.85 4.70 -28.48
N VAL A 411 4.94 3.98 -28.22
CA VAL A 411 5.85 3.43 -29.25
C VAL A 411 5.72 1.92 -29.38
N THR A 412 5.72 1.20 -28.25
CA THR A 412 5.67 -0.27 -28.26
C THR A 412 4.26 -0.81 -28.31
N LEU A 413 3.27 -0.02 -27.89
CA LEU A 413 1.87 -0.39 -27.71
C LEU A 413 1.66 -1.47 -26.65
N GLU A 414 2.64 -1.68 -25.79
CA GLU A 414 2.49 -2.57 -24.62
C GLU A 414 1.60 -1.89 -23.57
N PRO A 415 0.77 -2.66 -22.85
CA PRO A 415 -0.07 -2.13 -21.79
C PRO A 415 0.75 -1.56 -20.63
N LEU A 416 0.27 -0.48 -20.04
CA LEU A 416 0.90 0.19 -18.91
C LEU A 416 0.01 0.16 -17.67
N VAL A 417 0.64 -0.09 -16.52
CA VAL A 417 0.03 0.23 -15.23
C VAL A 417 0.23 1.72 -14.97
N ALA A 418 -0.84 2.47 -15.11
CA ALA A 418 -0.85 3.91 -14.90
C ALA A 418 -1.90 4.29 -13.85
N GLU A 419 -1.59 5.26 -13.03
CA GLU A 419 -2.58 5.91 -12.17
C GLU A 419 -3.56 6.68 -13.04
N VAL A 420 -4.85 6.53 -12.75
CA VAL A 420 -5.96 7.23 -13.40
C VAL A 420 -6.61 8.17 -12.37
N PHE A 421 -6.16 9.40 -12.38
CA PHE A 421 -6.54 10.41 -11.41
C PHE A 421 -7.66 11.31 -11.94
N VAL A 422 -8.76 11.43 -11.20
CA VAL A 422 -9.90 12.31 -11.53
C VAL A 422 -9.88 13.51 -10.57
N GLU A 423 -9.73 14.72 -11.14
CA GLU A 423 -9.67 15.95 -10.36
C GLU A 423 -10.98 16.20 -9.59
N GLY A 424 -10.88 16.56 -8.31
CA GLY A 424 -12.03 16.83 -7.44
C GLY A 424 -12.61 15.58 -6.77
N ILE A 425 -12.26 14.38 -7.23
CA ILE A 425 -12.57 13.10 -6.60
C ILE A 425 -11.33 12.55 -5.89
N ASP A 426 -10.28 12.27 -6.64
CA ASP A 426 -9.04 11.73 -6.09
C ASP A 426 -8.20 12.83 -5.41
N GLY A 427 -7.36 12.45 -4.44
CA GLY A 427 -6.53 13.39 -3.69
C GLY A 427 -7.30 14.31 -2.73
N THR A 428 -8.54 13.96 -2.40
CA THR A 428 -9.35 14.65 -1.38
C THR A 428 -8.92 14.26 0.03
N ALA A 429 -9.55 14.84 1.06
CA ALA A 429 -9.26 14.51 2.45
C ALA A 429 -9.63 13.07 2.84
N SER A 430 -10.56 12.46 2.09
CA SER A 430 -10.91 11.04 2.26
C SER A 430 -9.90 10.17 1.54
N PHE A 431 -9.37 9.19 2.24
CA PHE A 431 -8.30 8.34 1.73
C PHE A 431 -8.84 7.15 0.93
N LYS A 432 -8.22 6.85 -0.17
CA LYS A 432 -8.20 5.56 -0.87
C LYS A 432 -6.87 5.40 -1.60
N GLU A 433 -6.48 4.18 -1.88
CA GLU A 433 -5.32 3.94 -2.73
C GLU A 433 -5.52 4.53 -4.13
N PRO A 434 -4.46 5.03 -4.78
CA PRO A 434 -4.57 5.51 -6.16
C PRO A 434 -5.11 4.44 -7.11
N TYR A 435 -6.13 4.79 -7.87
CA TYR A 435 -6.70 3.88 -8.87
C TYR A 435 -5.75 3.70 -10.05
N LYS A 436 -5.51 2.46 -10.47
CA LYS A 436 -4.56 2.13 -11.54
C LYS A 436 -5.19 1.27 -12.61
N SER A 437 -4.72 1.42 -13.85
CA SER A 437 -4.98 0.48 -14.93
C SER A 437 -4.36 -0.89 -14.63
N ASN A 438 -4.93 -1.97 -15.19
CA ASN A 438 -4.43 -3.31 -14.96
C ASN A 438 -3.15 -3.61 -15.76
N ALA A 439 -2.36 -4.57 -15.28
CA ALA A 439 -1.10 -4.93 -15.89
C ALA A 439 -1.24 -5.74 -17.20
N ASN A 440 -2.34 -6.47 -17.38
CA ASN A 440 -2.50 -7.39 -18.49
C ASN A 440 -2.88 -6.67 -19.78
N PHE A 441 -3.82 -5.73 -19.67
CA PHE A 441 -4.41 -5.03 -20.82
C PHE A 441 -4.16 -3.52 -20.81
N GLY A 442 -3.68 -2.96 -19.66
CA GLY A 442 -3.66 -1.53 -19.44
C GLY A 442 -5.06 -0.94 -19.23
N ALA A 443 -6.07 -1.78 -19.08
CA ALA A 443 -7.47 -1.40 -18.98
C ALA A 443 -7.77 -0.69 -17.66
N TYR A 444 -8.70 0.26 -17.70
CA TYR A 444 -9.20 0.96 -16.53
C TYR A 444 -10.70 1.24 -16.64
N TYR A 445 -11.38 1.30 -15.49
CA TYR A 445 -12.82 1.50 -15.40
C TYR A 445 -13.10 2.44 -14.22
N ARG A 446 -13.45 3.71 -14.49
CA ARG A 446 -13.81 4.69 -13.47
C ARG A 446 -15.32 4.93 -13.54
N LEU A 447 -16.03 4.50 -12.49
CA LEU A 447 -17.45 4.75 -12.34
C LEU A 447 -17.63 6.18 -11.84
N LEU A 448 -18.25 7.03 -12.66
CA LEU A 448 -18.35 8.46 -12.44
C LEU A 448 -19.82 8.92 -12.59
N MET A 449 -20.12 10.10 -12.11
CA MET A 449 -21.39 10.78 -12.39
C MET A 449 -21.42 11.24 -13.85
N GLU A 450 -22.63 11.36 -14.44
CA GLU A 450 -22.82 12.05 -15.70
C GLU A 450 -22.30 13.49 -15.60
N GLY A 451 -21.48 13.94 -16.56
CA GLY A 451 -20.90 15.28 -16.55
C GLY A 451 -19.60 15.40 -17.31
N GLU A 452 -18.87 16.47 -17.03
CA GLU A 452 -17.53 16.72 -17.58
C GLU A 452 -16.48 16.57 -16.47
N GLU A 453 -15.47 15.77 -16.69
CA GLU A 453 -14.38 15.52 -15.75
C GLU A 453 -13.01 15.90 -16.32
N THR A 454 -12.06 16.22 -15.45
CA THR A 454 -10.64 16.35 -15.79
C THR A 454 -9.92 15.10 -15.28
N VAL A 455 -9.29 14.39 -16.20
CA VAL A 455 -8.64 13.10 -15.93
C VAL A 455 -7.18 13.13 -16.31
N SER A 456 -6.32 12.73 -15.40
CA SER A 456 -4.86 12.64 -15.62
C SER A 456 -4.40 11.19 -15.57
N PHE A 457 -3.45 10.87 -16.42
CA PHE A 457 -2.82 9.55 -16.50
C PHE A 457 -1.32 9.68 -16.26
N SER A 458 -0.81 8.93 -15.31
CA SER A 458 0.62 8.94 -14.97
C SER A 458 1.16 7.54 -14.72
N SER A 459 2.38 7.29 -15.20
CA SER A 459 3.14 6.08 -14.92
C SER A 459 4.62 6.44 -14.79
N TYR A 460 5.32 5.73 -13.91
CA TYR A 460 6.75 5.98 -13.76
C TYR A 460 7.49 5.77 -15.09
N GLY A 461 8.35 6.73 -15.44
CA GLY A 461 9.11 6.69 -16.68
C GLY A 461 8.41 7.27 -17.91
N TYR A 462 7.21 7.80 -17.72
CA TYR A 462 6.41 8.38 -18.81
C TYR A 462 6.01 9.83 -18.52
N ILE A 463 5.72 10.57 -19.57
CA ILE A 463 5.18 11.93 -19.51
C ILE A 463 3.69 11.81 -19.21
N SER A 464 3.25 12.37 -18.07
CA SER A 464 1.83 12.39 -17.69
C SER A 464 0.99 13.15 -18.72
N GLN A 465 -0.25 12.69 -18.94
CA GLN A 465 -1.21 13.34 -19.80
C GLN A 465 -2.48 13.72 -19.03
N THR A 466 -3.00 14.91 -19.29
CA THR A 466 -4.25 15.39 -18.70
C THR A 466 -5.25 15.70 -19.82
N PHE A 467 -6.47 15.23 -19.65
CA PHE A 467 -7.60 15.45 -20.54
C PHE A 467 -8.64 16.27 -19.78
N GLU A 468 -8.87 17.49 -20.26
CA GLU A 468 -9.89 18.38 -19.70
C GLU A 468 -11.24 18.14 -20.40
N SER A 469 -12.35 18.33 -19.66
CA SER A 469 -13.73 18.21 -20.18
C SER A 469 -14.01 16.86 -20.85
N VAL A 470 -13.63 15.76 -20.21
CA VAL A 470 -14.03 14.42 -20.62
C VAL A 470 -15.50 14.22 -20.31
N GLU A 471 -16.36 14.09 -21.32
CA GLU A 471 -17.80 13.91 -21.14
C GLU A 471 -18.12 12.48 -20.66
N ILE A 472 -18.75 12.34 -19.51
CA ILE A 472 -19.24 11.07 -18.96
C ILE A 472 -20.71 10.92 -19.33
N LEU A 473 -21.02 9.86 -20.08
CA LEU A 473 -22.38 9.60 -20.60
C LEU A 473 -23.20 8.81 -19.57
N SER A 474 -24.50 9.07 -19.48
CA SER A 474 -25.41 8.41 -18.52
C SER A 474 -25.74 6.96 -18.86
N ASP A 475 -25.81 6.61 -20.13
CA ASP A 475 -26.32 5.30 -20.58
C ASP A 475 -25.29 4.47 -21.36
N GLU A 476 -24.12 5.02 -21.63
CA GLU A 476 -23.06 4.40 -22.41
C GLU A 476 -21.70 4.63 -21.73
N ALA A 477 -20.73 3.79 -22.00
CA ALA A 477 -19.36 4.02 -21.56
C ALA A 477 -18.70 5.12 -22.40
N THR A 478 -17.99 6.03 -21.75
CA THR A 478 -17.05 6.94 -22.40
C THR A 478 -15.72 6.24 -22.59
N ILE A 479 -15.26 6.08 -23.84
CA ILE A 479 -14.04 5.37 -24.17
C ILE A 479 -12.90 6.36 -24.38
N LEU A 480 -11.80 6.19 -23.65
CA LEU A 480 -10.61 7.02 -23.76
C LEU A 480 -9.34 6.15 -23.68
N ASP A 481 -8.75 5.83 -24.84
CA ASP A 481 -7.46 5.16 -24.92
C ASP A 481 -6.34 6.20 -24.83
N VAL A 482 -5.33 5.93 -24.00
CA VAL A 482 -4.24 6.85 -23.71
C VAL A 482 -2.91 6.23 -24.09
N TYR A 483 -2.06 7.01 -24.76
CA TYR A 483 -0.75 6.60 -25.22
C TYR A 483 0.31 7.50 -24.56
N LEU A 484 1.01 7.00 -23.55
CA LEU A 484 2.01 7.75 -22.81
C LEU A 484 3.36 7.68 -23.53
N GLU A 485 4.01 8.83 -23.69
CA GLU A 485 5.35 8.93 -24.24
C GLU A 485 6.38 8.73 -23.12
N LEU A 486 7.49 8.04 -23.42
CA LEU A 486 8.59 7.89 -22.47
C LEU A 486 9.12 9.28 -22.05
N ALA A 487 9.28 9.46 -20.77
CA ALA A 487 9.97 10.62 -20.21
C ALA A 487 11.46 10.56 -20.53
N PRO A 488 12.13 11.70 -20.75
CA PRO A 488 13.58 11.73 -20.76
C PRO A 488 14.13 11.11 -19.46
N ASN A 489 15.20 10.34 -19.58
CA ASN A 489 15.84 9.69 -18.45
C ASN A 489 17.36 9.74 -18.56
N GLY A 490 18.03 9.38 -17.49
CA GLY A 490 19.48 9.26 -17.48
C GLY A 490 20.02 8.67 -16.18
N PRO A 491 21.31 8.40 -16.09
CA PRO A 491 21.91 7.90 -14.89
C PRO A 491 22.02 9.00 -13.81
N VAL A 492 21.83 8.60 -12.56
CA VAL A 492 22.06 9.45 -11.39
C VAL A 492 23.24 8.89 -10.61
N PHE A 493 24.20 9.75 -10.30
CA PHE A 493 25.41 9.39 -9.56
C PHE A 493 25.52 10.20 -8.29
N GLY A 494 26.29 9.70 -7.34
CA GLY A 494 26.62 10.48 -6.18
C GLY A 494 27.48 9.73 -5.18
N SER A 495 27.71 10.40 -4.07
CA SER A 495 28.44 9.84 -2.93
C SER A 495 27.71 10.14 -1.63
N VAL A 496 27.94 9.29 -0.64
CA VAL A 496 27.46 9.48 0.73
C VAL A 496 28.65 9.57 1.66
N ILE A 497 28.70 10.61 2.47
CA ILE A 497 29.77 10.85 3.44
C ILE A 497 29.22 11.06 4.85
N ASP A 498 30.04 10.77 5.84
CA ASP A 498 29.81 11.08 7.24
C ASP A 498 30.04 12.58 7.49
N GLY A 499 29.04 13.25 8.04
CA GLY A 499 29.06 14.70 8.23
C GLY A 499 30.02 15.18 9.31
N ASN A 500 30.42 14.31 10.24
CA ASN A 500 31.37 14.66 11.30
C ASN A 500 32.82 14.42 10.88
N SER A 501 33.10 13.28 10.23
CA SER A 501 34.47 12.90 9.85
C SER A 501 34.83 13.29 8.42
N GLY A 502 33.86 13.47 7.54
CA GLY A 502 34.02 13.62 6.09
C GLY A 502 34.45 12.33 5.38
N GLU A 503 34.43 11.19 6.06
CA GLU A 503 34.78 9.90 5.46
C GLU A 503 33.62 9.34 4.64
N ASN A 504 33.96 8.53 3.65
CA ASN A 504 32.99 7.88 2.78
C ASN A 504 32.19 6.80 3.54
N ILE A 505 30.90 6.71 3.32
CA ILE A 505 30.03 5.69 3.92
C ILE A 505 29.79 4.58 2.89
N GLU A 506 30.27 3.37 3.19
CA GLU A 506 29.98 2.15 2.43
C GLU A 506 28.63 1.56 2.85
N GLY A 507 27.85 1.06 1.86
CA GLY A 507 26.59 0.35 2.08
C GLY A 507 25.47 1.27 2.59
N ALA A 508 25.55 2.57 2.34
CA ALA A 508 24.39 3.45 2.51
C ALA A 508 23.36 3.14 1.41
N SER A 509 22.10 3.03 1.78
CA SER A 509 20.98 2.81 0.87
C SER A 509 20.45 4.13 0.32
N ILE A 510 20.28 4.19 -0.98
CA ILE A 510 19.63 5.30 -1.69
C ILE A 510 18.37 4.75 -2.37
N GLU A 511 17.23 5.27 -1.97
CA GLU A 511 15.90 4.85 -2.42
C GLU A 511 15.14 6.05 -2.99
N ILE A 512 14.64 5.93 -4.21
CA ILE A 512 13.73 6.93 -4.80
C ILE A 512 12.30 6.48 -4.45
N LEU A 513 11.68 7.20 -3.53
CA LEU A 513 10.38 6.84 -2.97
C LEU A 513 9.26 6.91 -4.04
N ASN A 514 8.26 6.07 -3.88
CA ASN A 514 7.09 5.99 -4.76
C ASN A 514 7.44 5.69 -6.23
N THR A 515 8.54 4.97 -6.46
CA THR A 515 8.96 4.49 -7.78
C THR A 515 9.19 2.97 -7.75
N PRO A 516 9.14 2.28 -8.91
CA PRO A 516 9.47 0.86 -8.98
C PRO A 516 10.97 0.57 -8.92
N LEU A 517 11.82 1.59 -8.80
CA LEU A 517 13.26 1.42 -8.72
C LEU A 517 13.64 0.76 -7.41
N LEU A 518 14.51 -0.25 -7.49
CA LEU A 518 15.05 -0.87 -6.28
C LEU A 518 16.11 0.05 -5.65
N PRO A 519 16.23 0.06 -4.31
CA PRO A 519 17.29 0.78 -3.63
C PRO A 519 18.67 0.33 -4.10
N VAL A 520 19.58 1.28 -4.30
CA VAL A 520 21.00 1.03 -4.57
C VAL A 520 21.85 1.32 -3.34
N PHE A 521 23.06 0.72 -3.28
CA PHE A 521 23.93 0.86 -2.12
C PHE A 521 25.29 1.44 -2.54
N THR A 522 25.85 2.29 -1.69
CA THR A 522 27.19 2.83 -1.90
C THR A 522 28.27 1.75 -1.76
N ASN A 523 29.29 1.84 -2.59
CA ASN A 523 30.47 0.97 -2.57
C ASN A 523 31.50 1.42 -1.50
N GLU A 524 32.68 0.72 -1.41
CA GLU A 524 33.78 1.04 -0.51
C GLU A 524 34.29 2.48 -0.61
N SER A 525 34.04 3.17 -1.72
CA SER A 525 34.40 4.58 -1.93
C SER A 525 33.23 5.52 -1.64
N GLY A 526 32.14 5.03 -1.05
CA GLY A 526 30.93 5.80 -0.76
C GLY A 526 30.11 6.22 -1.98
N VAL A 527 30.41 5.68 -3.17
CA VAL A 527 29.80 6.09 -4.45
C VAL A 527 28.68 5.13 -4.85
N TYR A 528 27.62 5.67 -5.41
CA TYR A 528 26.47 4.94 -5.96
C TYR A 528 26.15 5.38 -7.39
N GLU A 529 25.40 4.55 -8.11
CA GLU A 529 24.86 4.82 -9.44
C GLU A 529 23.48 4.18 -9.58
N LEU A 530 22.52 4.97 -10.09
CA LEU A 530 21.22 4.53 -10.58
C LEU A 530 21.25 4.68 -12.11
N GLU A 531 21.08 3.58 -12.85
CA GLU A 531 21.39 3.55 -14.29
C GLU A 531 20.40 4.34 -15.16
N GLU A 532 19.08 4.25 -14.87
CA GLU A 532 18.02 4.85 -15.68
C GLU A 532 16.93 5.43 -14.76
N VAL A 533 17.04 6.73 -14.47
CA VAL A 533 16.05 7.46 -13.69
C VAL A 533 15.32 8.44 -14.62
N ALA A 534 14.00 8.37 -14.66
CA ALA A 534 13.20 9.34 -15.38
C ALA A 534 13.36 10.74 -14.78
N TYR A 535 13.48 11.76 -15.62
CA TYR A 535 13.66 13.12 -15.14
C TYR A 535 12.36 13.66 -14.57
N ASN A 536 12.38 13.96 -13.28
CA ASN A 536 11.26 14.47 -12.50
C ASN A 536 11.76 14.94 -11.12
N SER A 537 10.84 15.47 -10.32
CA SER A 537 11.05 15.72 -8.88
C SER A 537 10.70 14.48 -8.08
N TYR A 538 11.56 14.09 -7.16
CA TYR A 538 11.41 12.89 -6.35
C TYR A 538 11.75 13.15 -4.89
N GLN A 539 11.14 12.38 -4.01
CA GLN A 539 11.63 12.19 -2.65
C GLN A 539 12.68 11.09 -2.64
N ILE A 540 13.88 11.41 -2.21
CA ILE A 540 14.98 10.45 -2.09
C ILE A 540 15.27 10.22 -0.62
N LYS A 541 15.15 8.95 -0.20
CA LYS A 541 15.55 8.49 1.12
C LYS A 541 16.96 7.96 1.09
N VAL A 542 17.79 8.43 2.04
CA VAL A 542 19.14 7.90 2.25
C VAL A 542 19.26 7.40 3.67
N SER A 543 19.70 6.15 3.85
CA SER A 543 19.78 5.53 5.16
C SER A 543 21.00 4.60 5.30
N LYS A 544 21.52 4.48 6.52
CA LYS A 544 22.59 3.55 6.91
C LYS A 544 22.47 3.22 8.39
N ALA A 545 22.64 1.98 8.78
CA ALA A 545 22.70 1.58 10.19
C ALA A 545 23.79 2.36 10.95
N GLY A 546 23.46 2.94 12.09
CA GLY A 546 24.31 3.81 12.88
C GLY A 546 24.33 5.28 12.43
N TYR A 547 23.48 5.65 11.50
CA TYR A 547 23.29 7.01 11.01
C TYR A 547 21.79 7.33 10.99
N SER A 548 21.45 8.59 11.26
CA SER A 548 20.10 9.10 11.07
C SER A 548 19.75 9.14 9.57
N SER A 549 18.60 8.61 9.21
CA SER A 549 18.11 8.67 7.84
C SER A 549 17.65 10.07 7.46
N ILE A 550 17.73 10.40 6.17
CA ILE A 550 17.23 11.64 5.61
C ILE A 550 16.28 11.36 4.44
N ILE A 551 15.26 12.22 4.28
CA ILE A 551 14.39 12.26 3.10
C ILE A 551 14.45 13.67 2.53
N LEU A 552 14.80 13.78 1.25
CA LEU A 552 15.00 15.06 0.55
C LEU A 552 14.22 15.10 -0.75
N ASP A 553 13.56 16.23 -1.03
CA ASP A 553 13.01 16.51 -2.35
C ASP A 553 14.16 16.88 -3.31
N GLN A 554 14.23 16.18 -4.45
CA GLN A 554 15.30 16.37 -5.44
C GLN A 554 14.72 16.41 -6.85
N ASP A 555 15.10 17.41 -7.62
CA ASP A 555 14.82 17.48 -9.05
C ASP A 555 15.90 16.77 -9.83
N ILE A 556 15.55 15.73 -10.57
CA ILE A 556 16.47 14.98 -11.44
C ILE A 556 16.26 15.42 -12.89
N SER A 557 17.33 15.85 -13.56
CA SER A 557 17.30 16.33 -14.94
C SER A 557 18.62 16.06 -15.64
N GLU A 558 18.71 16.34 -16.95
CA GLU A 558 19.96 16.23 -17.74
C GLU A 558 21.10 17.10 -17.16
N SER A 559 20.78 18.19 -16.48
CA SER A 559 21.76 19.09 -15.86
C SER A 559 21.95 18.83 -14.35
N HIS A 560 21.03 18.11 -13.72
CA HIS A 560 21.05 17.83 -12.29
C HIS A 560 20.90 16.32 -12.05
N TYR A 561 21.99 15.59 -12.16
CA TYR A 561 22.09 14.14 -12.05
C TYR A 561 23.20 13.68 -11.09
N ILE A 562 23.89 14.61 -10.45
CA ILE A 562 24.90 14.29 -9.41
C ILE A 562 24.33 14.72 -8.06
N LEU A 563 23.95 13.73 -7.26
CA LEU A 563 23.33 13.92 -5.96
C LEU A 563 24.22 13.31 -4.89
N ASN A 564 24.87 14.16 -4.11
CA ASN A 564 25.67 13.72 -2.98
C ASN A 564 24.89 13.94 -1.68
N PHE A 565 25.12 13.05 -0.73
CA PHE A 565 24.42 13.10 0.56
C PHE A 565 25.41 13.09 1.73
N VAL A 566 25.01 13.71 2.81
CA VAL A 566 25.70 13.70 4.09
C VAL A 566 24.77 13.10 5.11
N LEU A 567 25.21 12.06 5.80
CA LEU A 567 24.52 11.48 6.93
C LEU A 567 25.28 11.83 8.22
N LEU A 568 24.52 12.13 9.27
CA LEU A 568 25.06 12.31 10.62
C LEU A 568 24.96 10.98 11.38
N PRO A 569 25.95 10.59 12.16
CA PRO A 569 25.82 9.46 13.08
C PRO A 569 24.55 9.64 13.93
N SER A 570 23.79 8.56 14.11
CA SER A 570 22.58 8.57 14.93
C SER A 570 22.97 8.81 16.38
N GLU A 571 22.33 9.80 16.99
CA GLU A 571 22.36 10.00 18.44
C GLU A 571 21.05 9.42 18.97
N ALA A 572 21.06 8.09 19.26
CA ALA A 572 19.91 7.45 19.86
C ALA A 572 19.67 7.98 21.28
N ILE A 573 18.40 8.08 21.68
CA ILE A 573 18.03 8.21 23.10
C ILE A 573 18.09 6.79 23.67
N ASP A 574 19.24 6.47 24.26
CA ASP A 574 19.64 5.13 24.72
C ASP A 574 19.49 4.92 26.24
N PHE A 575 18.98 5.94 26.95
CA PHE A 575 18.77 5.94 28.40
C PHE A 575 20.03 5.74 29.27
N GLU A 576 21.24 5.74 28.68
CA GLU A 576 22.49 5.42 29.38
C GLU A 576 22.91 6.44 30.44
N GLU A 577 22.30 7.63 30.49
CA GLU A 577 22.44 8.58 31.60
C GLU A 577 21.67 8.12 32.86
N GLY A 578 20.86 7.06 32.79
CA GLY A 578 20.05 6.51 33.86
C GLY A 578 18.85 7.40 34.22
N ASP A 579 18.42 8.28 33.34
CA ASP A 579 17.28 9.19 33.53
C ASP A 579 16.62 9.51 32.18
N PHE A 580 15.40 10.03 32.20
CA PHE A 580 14.71 10.53 31.03
C PHE A 580 15.10 11.97 30.73
N ILE A 581 15.20 12.32 29.44
CA ILE A 581 15.36 13.72 29.00
C ILE A 581 14.08 14.53 29.26
N GLU A 582 14.18 15.87 29.27
CA GLU A 582 13.07 16.78 29.64
C GLU A 582 11.86 16.68 28.72
N GLU A 583 12.05 16.23 27.48
CA GLU A 583 11.04 16.11 26.43
C GLU A 583 10.06 14.95 26.69
N PHE A 584 10.38 14.04 27.63
CA PHE A 584 9.45 12.99 28.01
C PHE A 584 8.42 13.47 29.02
N SER A 585 7.21 12.99 28.85
CA SER A 585 6.12 13.14 29.82
C SER A 585 5.44 11.79 30.06
N PHE A 586 4.84 11.65 31.24
CA PHE A 586 4.27 10.40 31.72
C PHE A 586 2.83 10.59 32.17
N LEU A 587 1.98 9.67 31.76
CA LEU A 587 0.57 9.65 32.09
C LEU A 587 0.14 8.21 32.48
N GLY A 588 -1.10 8.07 32.90
CA GLY A 588 -1.66 6.77 33.29
C GLY A 588 -1.54 6.49 34.82
N ASN A 589 -1.63 5.21 35.17
CA ASN A 589 -1.70 4.80 36.58
C ASN A 589 -0.34 4.74 37.26
N MET A 590 0.71 4.38 36.49
CA MET A 590 2.11 4.37 36.93
C MET A 590 2.98 4.95 35.79
N PRO A 591 4.00 5.76 36.11
CA PRO A 591 4.93 6.27 35.10
C PRO A 591 5.83 5.17 34.56
N TRP A 592 6.41 5.37 33.40
CA TRP A 592 7.56 4.60 32.94
C TRP A 592 8.76 4.90 33.81
N GLU A 593 9.66 3.94 33.95
CA GLU A 593 10.86 3.98 34.79
C GLU A 593 12.08 3.51 33.96
N ILE A 594 13.30 3.72 34.48
CA ILE A 594 14.52 3.19 33.90
C ILE A 594 14.77 1.80 34.45
N ASP A 595 14.98 0.81 33.56
CA ASP A 595 15.38 -0.58 33.92
C ASP A 595 16.92 -0.70 33.82
N GLU A 596 17.53 -1.21 34.89
CA GLU A 596 18.97 -1.48 34.95
C GLU A 596 19.32 -2.95 34.64
N ASN A 597 18.33 -3.78 34.31
CA ASN A 597 18.52 -5.22 34.14
C ASN A 597 18.20 -5.73 32.75
N ILE A 598 17.34 -5.04 32.01
CA ILE A 598 16.89 -5.44 30.66
C ILE A 598 17.07 -4.25 29.74
N SER A 599 18.01 -4.35 28.79
CA SER A 599 18.24 -3.34 27.74
C SER A 599 18.47 -4.03 26.40
N PHE A 600 18.25 -3.31 25.30
CA PHE A 600 18.67 -3.73 23.97
C PHE A 600 20.16 -3.46 23.78
N SER A 601 20.58 -2.26 24.10
CA SER A 601 21.99 -1.84 24.07
C SER A 601 22.38 -1.26 25.45
N GLY A 602 23.67 -1.14 25.72
CA GLY A 602 24.17 -0.55 26.94
C GLY A 602 23.72 -1.25 28.25
N ASP A 603 23.51 -0.45 29.28
CA ASP A 603 23.15 -0.90 30.62
C ASP A 603 21.71 -0.56 31.03
N TYR A 604 20.99 0.30 30.26
CA TYR A 604 19.68 0.85 30.63
C TYR A 604 18.66 0.81 29.50
N SER A 605 17.38 0.78 29.84
CA SER A 605 16.26 0.99 28.91
C SER A 605 15.08 1.63 29.63
N ALA A 606 14.08 2.10 28.90
CA ALA A 606 12.81 2.52 29.47
C ALA A 606 11.87 1.33 29.64
N VAL A 607 11.25 1.15 30.82
CA VAL A 607 10.28 0.10 31.13
C VAL A 607 8.95 0.69 31.56
N SER A 608 7.85 0.09 31.13
CA SER A 608 6.51 0.48 31.58
C SER A 608 6.36 0.33 33.10
N GLY A 609 5.64 1.26 33.72
CA GLY A 609 5.32 1.16 35.14
C GLY A 609 4.56 -0.14 35.44
N ASN A 610 4.82 -0.72 36.60
CA ASN A 610 4.13 -1.92 37.10
C ASN A 610 2.66 -1.58 37.43
N ILE A 611 1.76 -1.93 36.53
CA ILE A 611 0.32 -1.61 36.56
C ILE A 611 -0.50 -2.87 36.91
N GLY A 612 -1.67 -2.66 37.46
CA GLY A 612 -2.66 -3.72 37.71
C GLY A 612 -3.69 -3.78 36.59
N ASP A 613 -4.58 -4.77 36.69
CA ASP A 613 -5.68 -4.99 35.73
C ASP A 613 -6.50 -3.72 35.48
N SER A 614 -6.91 -3.51 34.23
CA SER A 614 -7.66 -2.35 33.76
C SER A 614 -6.92 -1.01 33.95
N GLN A 615 -5.60 -1.02 33.95
CA GLN A 615 -4.74 0.16 34.08
C GLN A 615 -3.86 0.36 32.87
N ASN A 616 -3.25 1.55 32.78
CA ASN A 616 -2.28 1.87 31.74
C ASN A 616 -1.06 2.62 32.31
N SER A 617 0.05 2.53 31.57
CA SER A 617 1.30 3.26 31.78
C SER A 617 1.71 3.89 30.46
N ILE A 618 1.82 5.22 30.42
CA ILE A 618 2.01 5.98 29.19
C ILE A 618 3.29 6.81 29.29
N MET A 619 4.13 6.70 28.25
CA MET A 619 5.31 7.53 28.00
C MET A 619 5.09 8.29 26.70
N THR A 620 5.37 9.58 26.70
CA THR A 620 5.23 10.45 25.53
C THR A 620 6.49 11.27 25.34
N LEU A 621 7.06 11.24 24.12
CA LEU A 621 8.15 12.10 23.69
C LEU A 621 7.58 13.16 22.75
N THR A 622 7.82 14.46 23.06
CA THR A 622 7.37 15.55 22.20
C THR A 622 8.57 16.20 21.51
N VAL A 623 8.50 16.29 20.19
CA VAL A 623 9.51 16.93 19.33
C VAL A 623 8.85 18.11 18.62
N GLU A 624 9.29 19.35 18.90
CA GLU A 624 8.66 20.57 18.38
C GLU A 624 9.04 20.85 16.91
N ASP A 625 10.30 20.58 16.52
CA ASP A 625 10.89 20.89 15.22
C ASP A 625 11.51 19.62 14.60
N GLY A 626 10.69 18.53 14.48
CA GLY A 626 11.14 17.27 13.91
C GLY A 626 11.49 17.38 12.43
N GLN A 627 12.46 16.58 11.99
CA GLN A 627 12.87 16.49 10.59
C GLN A 627 12.11 15.36 9.90
N ALA A 628 11.96 15.45 8.56
CA ALA A 628 11.41 14.35 7.76
C ALA A 628 12.43 13.20 7.69
N GLY A 629 11.96 11.98 7.87
CA GLY A 629 12.84 10.80 7.84
C GLY A 629 12.18 9.59 8.47
N GLU A 630 13.00 8.69 9.01
CA GLU A 630 12.54 7.53 9.78
C GLU A 630 12.71 7.78 11.27
N PHE A 631 11.61 7.69 11.99
CA PHE A 631 11.58 7.52 13.43
C PHE A 631 11.66 6.05 13.76
N SER A 632 12.53 5.65 14.67
CA SER A 632 12.64 4.24 15.05
C SER A 632 12.99 4.05 16.51
N PHE A 633 12.70 2.85 17.03
CA PHE A 633 13.07 2.44 18.39
C PHE A 633 13.11 0.92 18.47
N TYR A 634 13.83 0.41 19.44
CA TYR A 634 13.73 -1.01 19.79
C TYR A 634 12.67 -1.21 20.88
N ARG A 635 11.91 -2.28 20.74
CA ARG A 635 10.85 -2.65 21.70
C ARG A 635 10.95 -4.10 22.11
N LYS A 636 10.53 -4.39 23.33
CA LYS A 636 10.37 -5.73 23.89
C LYS A 636 9.09 -5.78 24.70
N VAL A 637 8.35 -6.88 24.65
CA VAL A 637 7.11 -7.08 25.39
C VAL A 637 7.14 -8.44 26.09
N SER A 638 6.66 -8.48 27.32
CA SER A 638 6.42 -9.70 28.07
C SER A 638 5.10 -9.52 28.82
N SER A 639 4.03 -9.98 28.20
CA SER A 639 2.64 -9.71 28.64
C SER A 639 1.70 -10.88 28.29
N GLU A 640 0.43 -10.79 28.64
CA GLU A 640 -0.59 -11.72 28.20
C GLU A 640 -0.88 -11.49 26.71
N SER A 641 -0.66 -12.54 25.90
CA SER A 641 -0.84 -12.49 24.45
C SER A 641 -2.30 -12.19 24.09
N GLY A 642 -2.50 -11.16 23.25
CA GLY A 642 -3.81 -10.76 22.79
C GLY A 642 -4.65 -9.92 23.77
N TRP A 643 -4.14 -9.65 25.00
CA TRP A 643 -4.90 -8.97 26.04
C TRP A 643 -4.19 -7.75 26.63
N ASP A 644 -2.91 -7.87 26.93
CA ASP A 644 -2.08 -6.81 27.48
C ASP A 644 -1.13 -6.29 26.42
N TRP A 645 -1.23 -5.01 26.05
CA TRP A 645 -0.61 -4.46 24.84
C TRP A 645 0.37 -3.34 25.11
N LEU A 646 1.52 -3.37 24.46
CA LEU A 646 2.29 -2.17 24.17
C LEU A 646 1.74 -1.58 22.86
N LYS A 647 1.26 -0.35 22.90
CA LYS A 647 0.73 0.38 21.74
C LYS A 647 1.58 1.60 21.45
N PHE A 648 1.87 1.84 20.18
CA PHE A 648 2.64 3.00 19.75
C PHE A 648 1.80 3.92 18.89
N TYR A 649 1.92 5.23 19.14
CA TYR A 649 1.16 6.27 18.44
C TYR A 649 2.09 7.36 17.94
N ILE A 650 1.76 7.94 16.77
CA ILE A 650 2.32 9.19 16.28
C ILE A 650 1.15 10.16 16.09
N ASP A 651 1.23 11.33 16.73
CA ASP A 651 0.22 12.40 16.68
C ASP A 651 -1.19 11.92 17.02
N GLY A 652 -1.28 11.03 18.01
CA GLY A 652 -2.53 10.45 18.47
C GLY A 652 -3.07 9.28 17.65
N VAL A 653 -2.45 8.97 16.50
CA VAL A 653 -2.83 7.84 15.64
C VAL A 653 -2.03 6.60 16.03
N GLU A 654 -2.71 5.51 16.38
CA GLU A 654 -2.06 4.22 16.64
C GLU A 654 -1.39 3.71 15.36
N ARG A 655 -0.10 3.37 15.46
CA ARG A 655 0.69 2.84 14.36
C ARG A 655 0.84 1.34 14.43
N GLN A 656 1.05 0.83 15.63
CA GLN A 656 1.24 -0.59 15.86
C GLN A 656 1.02 -0.95 17.33
N SER A 657 0.72 -2.22 17.59
CA SER A 657 0.59 -2.77 18.94
C SER A 657 1.22 -4.16 19.01
N TRP A 658 1.73 -4.53 20.20
CA TRP A 658 2.45 -5.78 20.46
C TRP A 658 2.01 -6.36 21.78
N SER A 659 1.90 -7.70 21.86
CA SER A 659 1.49 -8.43 23.07
C SER A 659 2.11 -9.82 23.12
N GLY A 660 2.12 -10.44 24.30
CA GLY A 660 2.74 -11.77 24.48
C GLY A 660 4.23 -11.68 24.82
N GLU A 661 4.97 -12.71 24.52
CA GLU A 661 6.42 -12.81 24.74
C GLU A 661 7.16 -12.45 23.46
N GLU A 662 7.46 -11.18 23.27
CA GLU A 662 8.23 -10.70 22.12
C GLU A 662 9.60 -10.18 22.55
N ASP A 663 10.65 -10.68 21.92
CA ASP A 663 12.02 -10.22 22.19
C ASP A 663 12.31 -8.89 21.47
N TRP A 664 13.49 -8.30 21.74
CA TRP A 664 13.89 -7.04 21.16
C TRP A 664 13.82 -7.04 19.62
N GLU A 665 13.03 -6.11 19.09
CA GLU A 665 12.89 -5.89 17.66
C GLU A 665 12.76 -4.39 17.37
N LYS A 666 13.30 -3.95 16.22
CA LYS A 666 13.26 -2.56 15.78
C LYS A 666 11.91 -2.27 15.11
N ALA A 667 11.23 -1.25 15.58
CA ALA A 667 10.06 -0.66 14.94
C ALA A 667 10.47 0.63 14.23
N THR A 668 10.01 0.85 12.99
CA THR A 668 10.42 1.99 12.16
C THR A 668 9.22 2.59 11.45
N TYR A 669 9.10 3.92 11.46
CA TYR A 669 7.97 4.65 10.89
C TYR A 669 8.45 5.88 10.12
N PRO A 670 7.95 6.15 8.92
CA PRO A 670 8.21 7.40 8.23
C PRO A 670 7.46 8.54 8.92
N VAL A 671 8.13 9.69 9.05
CA VAL A 671 7.56 10.93 9.60
C VAL A 671 7.89 12.10 8.70
N ASN A 672 6.98 13.06 8.64
CA ASN A 672 7.19 14.33 7.93
C ASN A 672 7.98 15.31 8.81
N ALA A 673 8.40 16.43 8.24
CA ALA A 673 8.97 17.52 9.06
C ALA A 673 7.86 18.24 9.84
N GLY A 674 8.15 18.65 11.05
CA GLY A 674 7.23 19.38 11.91
C GLY A 674 7.19 18.89 13.35
N ALA A 675 6.24 19.40 14.11
CA ALA A 675 6.04 18.97 15.49
C ALA A 675 5.36 17.59 15.53
N HIS A 676 5.89 16.70 16.35
CA HIS A 676 5.36 15.34 16.54
C HIS A 676 5.26 14.96 18.01
N GLU A 677 4.23 14.17 18.32
CA GLU A 677 4.06 13.49 19.60
C GLU A 677 4.19 11.98 19.39
N TYR A 678 5.24 11.37 19.95
CA TYR A 678 5.46 9.94 19.94
C TYR A 678 5.03 9.36 21.29
N LYS A 679 4.08 8.41 21.27
CA LYS A 679 3.48 7.90 22.50
C LYS A 679 3.53 6.38 22.57
N TRP A 680 4.08 5.85 23.66
CA TRP A 680 4.02 4.43 24.01
C TRP A 680 3.04 4.25 25.18
N SER A 681 2.10 3.34 25.02
CA SER A 681 1.08 3.05 26.02
C SER A 681 1.03 1.57 26.30
N TYR A 682 1.51 1.14 27.45
CA TYR A 682 1.29 -0.20 27.94
C TYR A 682 -0.06 -0.26 28.67
N THR A 683 -0.92 -1.20 28.28
CA THR A 683 -2.29 -1.32 28.77
C THR A 683 -2.58 -2.75 29.18
N LYS A 684 -3.28 -2.94 30.30
CA LYS A 684 -3.75 -4.24 30.76
C LYS A 684 -5.26 -4.33 30.70
N ASP A 685 -5.74 -5.54 30.41
CA ASP A 685 -7.16 -5.86 30.48
C ASP A 685 -7.68 -5.99 31.94
N SER A 686 -8.83 -6.62 32.14
CA SER A 686 -9.50 -6.68 33.43
C SER A 686 -9.12 -7.89 34.29
N ASN A 687 -8.30 -8.81 33.79
CA ASN A 687 -7.95 -10.05 34.51
C ASN A 687 -6.62 -10.61 33.99
N THR A 688 -6.06 -11.56 34.66
CA THR A 688 -4.89 -12.38 34.34
C THR A 688 -3.61 -11.58 34.05
N SER A 689 -2.50 -12.08 34.52
CA SER A 689 -1.17 -11.54 34.29
C SER A 689 -0.26 -12.66 33.78
N HIS A 690 0.46 -12.41 32.68
CA HIS A 690 1.40 -13.35 32.08
C HIS A 690 2.77 -12.70 31.84
N GLY A 691 3.83 -13.49 31.93
CA GLY A 691 5.18 -13.01 31.68
C GLY A 691 5.68 -12.08 32.81
N SER A 692 6.42 -11.04 32.42
CA SER A 692 6.87 -9.98 33.31
C SER A 692 5.82 -8.88 33.52
N ASP A 693 4.78 -8.89 32.70
CA ASP A 693 3.66 -7.94 32.71
C ASP A 693 4.13 -6.50 32.50
N GLN A 694 5.07 -6.33 31.57
CA GLN A 694 5.74 -5.07 31.24
C GLN A 694 6.18 -5.01 29.78
N ALA A 695 6.46 -3.80 29.32
CA ALA A 695 7.05 -3.52 28.01
C ALA A 695 8.27 -2.62 28.17
N TRP A 696 9.25 -2.78 27.28
CA TRP A 696 10.50 -2.01 27.27
C TRP A 696 10.67 -1.32 25.92
N VAL A 697 11.30 -0.14 25.96
CA VAL A 697 11.69 0.67 24.81
C VAL A 697 13.14 1.11 25.00
N ASP A 698 13.92 1.05 23.91
CA ASP A 698 15.32 1.42 23.94
C ASP A 698 15.76 2.00 22.57
N ASP A 699 16.92 2.67 22.54
CA ASP A 699 17.54 3.21 21.32
C ASP A 699 16.52 3.93 20.41
N ILE A 700 15.89 4.99 20.92
CA ILE A 700 14.97 5.81 20.13
C ILE A 700 15.80 6.71 19.21
N GLU A 701 15.65 6.54 17.90
CA GLU A 701 16.32 7.31 16.87
C GLU A 701 15.35 8.30 16.21
N LEU A 702 15.69 9.58 16.26
CA LEU A 702 14.99 10.65 15.58
C LEU A 702 15.62 10.93 14.21
N PRO A 703 14.85 11.32 13.17
CA PRO A 703 15.42 11.84 11.94
C PRO A 703 16.33 13.05 12.22
N ALA A 704 17.52 13.08 11.64
CA ALA A 704 18.43 14.20 11.74
C ALA A 704 18.15 15.28 10.72
N GLU A 705 18.54 16.53 11.02
CA GLU A 705 18.52 17.60 10.06
C GLU A 705 19.54 17.33 8.93
N ALA A 706 19.06 17.34 7.68
CA ALA A 706 19.91 17.16 6.52
C ALA A 706 20.80 18.40 6.33
N GLN A 707 22.06 18.32 6.76
CA GLN A 707 22.99 19.44 6.63
C GLN A 707 23.39 19.67 5.18
N THR A 708 23.11 20.87 4.66
CA THR A 708 23.60 21.33 3.37
C THR A 708 25.11 21.56 3.45
N MET A 709 25.86 20.95 2.55
CA MET A 709 27.32 21.13 2.45
C MET A 709 27.70 21.50 1.04
N VAL A 710 28.71 22.38 0.93
CA VAL A 710 29.31 22.74 -0.35
C VAL A 710 30.82 22.93 -0.20
N ASN A 711 31.57 22.50 -1.21
CA ASN A 711 33.02 22.71 -1.31
C ASN A 711 33.36 22.97 -2.78
N ALA A 712 33.87 24.15 -3.06
CA ALA A 712 34.20 24.61 -4.42
C ALA A 712 35.34 23.83 -5.08
N GLY A 713 36.07 23.04 -4.30
CA GLY A 713 37.28 22.36 -4.76
C GLY A 713 38.55 23.19 -4.60
N PRO A 714 39.71 22.67 -5.03
CA PRO A 714 40.98 23.38 -4.90
C PRO A 714 41.06 24.54 -5.88
N ASP A 715 41.91 25.53 -5.53
CA ASP A 715 42.31 26.60 -6.47
C ASP A 715 42.81 26.05 -7.81
N LEU A 716 42.39 26.65 -8.88
CA LEU A 716 42.70 26.23 -10.24
C LEU A 716 43.65 27.22 -10.94
N GLN A 717 44.40 26.72 -11.93
CA GLN A 717 45.26 27.51 -12.79
C GLN A 717 45.06 27.08 -14.23
N ILE A 718 44.75 28.01 -15.13
CA ILE A 718 44.55 27.74 -16.55
C ILE A 718 45.26 28.81 -17.40
N CYS A 719 45.45 28.55 -18.68
CA CYS A 719 45.86 29.51 -19.68
C CYS A 719 44.66 30.41 -20.08
N HIS A 720 44.91 31.62 -20.48
CA HIS A 720 43.88 32.60 -20.84
C HIS A 720 42.95 32.19 -21.99
N ASP A 721 43.31 31.18 -22.77
CA ASP A 721 42.59 30.64 -23.92
C ASP A 721 41.96 29.23 -23.58
N GLU A 722 42.03 28.82 -22.32
CA GLU A 722 41.41 27.56 -21.83
C GLU A 722 40.16 27.86 -21.01
N GLN A 723 39.35 26.82 -20.82
CA GLN A 723 38.23 26.81 -19.89
C GLN A 723 38.61 26.04 -18.63
N ALA A 724 38.20 26.55 -17.47
CA ALA A 724 38.37 25.84 -16.22
C ALA A 724 37.24 24.85 -16.03
N LEU A 725 37.59 23.56 -15.83
CA LEU A 725 36.64 22.56 -15.37
C LEU A 725 36.50 22.65 -13.86
N LEU A 726 35.37 23.09 -13.40
CA LEU A 726 35.00 23.12 -11.99
C LEU A 726 34.55 21.74 -11.54
N ASN A 727 34.79 21.43 -10.28
CA ASN A 727 34.47 20.12 -9.70
C ASN A 727 34.12 20.32 -8.23
N ALA A 728 33.01 21.01 -8.01
CA ALA A 728 32.50 21.25 -6.66
C ALA A 728 31.84 19.97 -6.09
N PHE A 729 32.04 19.75 -4.80
CA PHE A 729 31.18 18.86 -4.03
C PHE A 729 30.04 19.67 -3.43
N ALA A 730 28.81 19.24 -3.62
CA ALA A 730 27.63 19.78 -2.95
C ALA A 730 26.72 18.60 -2.54
N ALA A 731 26.13 18.71 -1.36
CA ALA A 731 25.31 17.65 -0.79
C ALA A 731 24.11 18.23 -0.02
N ASN A 732 22.99 17.50 0.02
CA ASN A 732 21.75 17.83 0.72
C ASN A 732 21.25 19.25 0.37
N TYR A 733 21.21 19.57 -0.92
CA TYR A 733 20.79 20.89 -1.41
C TYR A 733 19.59 20.74 -2.38
N GLU A 734 18.76 21.79 -2.41
CA GLU A 734 17.67 21.94 -3.38
C GLU A 734 18.10 22.70 -4.61
N THR A 735 18.90 23.74 -4.40
CA THR A 735 19.43 24.59 -5.49
C THR A 735 20.91 24.84 -5.32
N LEU A 736 21.62 24.90 -6.45
CA LEU A 736 23.03 25.24 -6.51
C LEU A 736 23.25 26.33 -7.56
N ASN A 737 24.18 27.27 -7.29
CA ASN A 737 24.56 28.28 -8.26
C ASN A 737 26.00 28.72 -8.14
N TRP A 738 26.72 28.69 -9.26
CA TRP A 738 28.03 29.34 -9.37
C TRP A 738 27.91 30.83 -9.71
N SER A 739 28.68 31.61 -9.08
CA SER A 739 28.87 33.04 -9.35
C SER A 739 30.34 33.40 -9.50
N THR A 740 30.65 34.52 -10.18
CA THR A 740 32.01 34.98 -10.41
C THR A 740 32.16 36.39 -9.94
N SER A 741 33.35 36.69 -9.40
CA SER A 741 33.76 38.08 -9.09
C SER A 741 34.20 38.85 -10.32
N GLY A 742 34.34 38.22 -11.50
CA GLY A 742 34.82 38.74 -12.74
C GLY A 742 33.76 38.85 -13.83
N ASP A 743 34.21 38.88 -15.10
CA ASP A 743 33.38 39.07 -16.29
C ASP A 743 33.28 37.81 -17.18
N GLY A 744 33.76 36.64 -16.70
CA GLY A 744 33.67 35.37 -17.39
C GLY A 744 32.28 34.73 -17.28
N ILE A 745 32.09 33.60 -17.96
CA ILE A 745 30.80 32.94 -18.05
C ILE A 745 30.91 31.45 -17.74
N PHE A 746 29.90 30.92 -17.06
CA PHE A 746 29.71 29.47 -16.85
C PHE A 746 28.92 28.85 -18.02
N THR A 747 29.28 27.64 -18.41
CA THR A 747 28.49 26.87 -19.38
C THR A 747 27.13 26.53 -18.79
N ASP A 748 27.12 26.16 -17.51
CA ASP A 748 25.93 25.87 -16.74
C ASP A 748 26.19 26.23 -15.26
N ALA A 749 25.62 27.31 -14.79
CA ALA A 749 25.90 27.84 -13.46
C ALA A 749 25.26 26.99 -12.33
N VAL A 750 24.30 26.14 -12.65
CA VAL A 750 23.62 25.29 -11.65
C VAL A 750 24.23 23.88 -11.56
N ASN A 751 25.19 23.55 -12.39
CA ASN A 751 25.90 22.28 -12.36
C ASN A 751 27.20 22.38 -11.55
N PRO A 752 27.38 21.52 -10.50
CA PRO A 752 28.63 21.54 -9.71
C PRO A 752 29.89 21.34 -10.57
N ASN A 753 29.78 20.63 -11.70
CA ASN A 753 30.89 20.35 -12.61
C ASN A 753 30.89 21.24 -13.88
N SER A 754 30.61 22.50 -13.72
CA SER A 754 30.51 23.47 -14.83
C SER A 754 31.87 23.74 -15.46
N LEU A 755 31.85 24.24 -16.71
CA LEU A 755 33.01 24.87 -17.34
C LEU A 755 32.91 26.41 -17.19
N TYR A 756 33.98 27.03 -16.76
CA TYR A 756 34.10 28.49 -16.70
C TYR A 756 35.04 29.01 -17.80
N THR A 757 34.56 29.97 -18.58
CA THR A 757 35.35 30.65 -19.59
C THR A 757 35.73 32.04 -19.04
N PRO A 758 37.03 32.35 -18.82
CA PRO A 758 37.46 33.65 -18.32
C PRO A 758 37.07 34.79 -19.26
N GLY A 759 36.64 35.88 -18.68
CA GLY A 759 36.40 37.14 -19.40
C GLY A 759 37.65 37.97 -19.59
N VAL A 760 37.48 39.13 -20.21
CA VAL A 760 38.60 40.04 -20.51
C VAL A 760 39.20 40.65 -19.23
N GLU A 761 38.35 40.96 -18.25
CA GLU A 761 38.80 41.49 -16.96
C GLU A 761 39.52 40.40 -16.14
N ASP A 762 39.04 39.15 -16.15
CA ASP A 762 39.69 38.00 -15.50
C ASP A 762 41.12 37.80 -16.02
N ILE A 763 41.26 37.81 -17.35
CA ILE A 763 42.57 37.66 -18.03
C ILE A 763 43.48 38.84 -17.68
N SER A 764 42.95 40.04 -17.62
CA SER A 764 43.73 41.25 -17.30
C SER A 764 44.17 41.30 -15.85
N ASN A 765 43.34 40.82 -14.94
CA ASN A 765 43.63 40.76 -13.51
C ASN A 765 44.53 39.57 -13.12
N GLY A 766 44.57 38.54 -13.98
CA GLY A 766 45.36 37.32 -13.76
C GLY A 766 44.73 36.36 -12.77
N ASN A 767 43.57 36.66 -12.17
CA ASN A 767 42.81 35.79 -11.30
C ASN A 767 41.35 36.25 -11.18
N VAL A 768 40.50 35.32 -10.77
CA VAL A 768 39.08 35.52 -10.46
C VAL A 768 38.64 34.61 -9.34
N ILE A 769 37.74 35.05 -8.49
CA ILE A 769 37.12 34.21 -7.44
C ILE A 769 35.81 33.66 -8.03
N LEU A 770 35.67 32.34 -7.95
CA LEU A 770 34.44 31.63 -8.31
C LEU A 770 33.83 31.11 -7.02
N THR A 771 32.58 31.50 -6.76
CA THR A 771 31.84 31.14 -5.55
C THR A 771 30.72 30.18 -5.95
N VAL A 772 30.67 29.02 -5.32
CA VAL A 772 29.51 28.10 -5.40
C VAL A 772 28.66 28.29 -4.17
N THR A 773 27.37 28.43 -4.37
CA THR A 773 26.36 28.57 -3.31
C THR A 773 25.33 27.45 -3.46
N ALA A 774 25.08 26.69 -2.39
CA ALA A 774 24.05 25.71 -2.29
C ALA A 774 23.02 26.14 -1.27
N ASN A 775 21.74 25.94 -1.57
CA ASN A 775 20.63 26.22 -0.66
C ASN A 775 19.83 24.92 -0.46
N GLY A 776 19.60 24.51 0.78
CA GLY A 776 18.86 23.34 1.18
C GLY A 776 18.15 23.58 2.51
N ILE A 777 17.66 22.52 3.14
CA ILE A 777 16.85 22.57 4.37
C ILE A 777 17.59 23.34 5.48
N SER A 778 18.91 23.14 5.64
CA SER A 778 19.71 23.83 6.66
C SER A 778 20.09 25.27 6.27
N GLY A 779 19.57 25.79 5.15
CA GLY A 779 19.82 27.14 4.66
C GLY A 779 20.88 27.25 3.59
N GLU A 780 21.36 28.47 3.33
CA GLU A 780 22.34 28.79 2.29
C GLU A 780 23.76 28.63 2.79
N VAL A 781 24.58 27.87 2.08
CA VAL A 781 26.01 27.65 2.34
C VAL A 781 26.81 27.96 1.09
N SER A 782 27.97 28.61 1.22
CA SER A 782 28.82 28.97 0.09
C SER A 782 30.29 28.62 0.35
N ASP A 783 31.01 28.30 -0.71
CA ASP A 783 32.45 28.13 -0.70
C ASP A 783 33.09 28.74 -1.97
N GLU A 784 34.36 29.00 -1.94
CA GLU A 784 35.07 29.77 -2.96
C GLU A 784 36.34 29.05 -3.41
N LEU A 785 36.65 29.14 -4.68
CA LEU A 785 37.97 28.81 -5.23
C LEU A 785 38.54 30.04 -5.98
N THR A 786 39.85 30.12 -6.01
CA THR A 786 40.57 31.08 -6.84
C THR A 786 41.01 30.45 -8.14
N LEU A 787 40.56 31.01 -9.27
CA LEU A 787 41.05 30.63 -10.60
C LEU A 787 42.15 31.59 -11.03
N MET A 788 43.38 31.11 -11.14
CA MET A 788 44.50 31.85 -11.74
C MET A 788 44.49 31.73 -13.26
N VAL A 789 44.50 32.85 -13.97
CA VAL A 789 44.47 32.94 -15.43
C VAL A 789 45.79 33.50 -15.95
N GLU A 790 46.64 32.65 -16.48
CA GLU A 790 47.95 33.03 -16.98
C GLU A 790 47.98 33.32 -18.49
N THR A 791 48.77 34.28 -18.91
CA THR A 791 49.08 34.48 -20.33
C THR A 791 50.12 33.44 -20.76
N CYS A 792 49.67 32.31 -21.17
CA CYS A 792 50.57 31.28 -21.69
C CYS A 792 51.02 31.67 -23.12
N LEU A 793 52.32 31.84 -23.33
CA LEU A 793 52.89 31.99 -24.66
C LEU A 793 52.85 30.67 -25.40
N GLY A 794 52.11 30.61 -26.47
CA GLY A 794 51.73 29.42 -27.22
C GLY A 794 52.91 28.46 -27.54
N MET A 795 52.66 27.23 -27.21
CA MET A 795 53.35 26.08 -27.81
C MET A 795 52.33 25.23 -28.56
N GLU A 796 52.72 24.72 -29.71
CA GLU A 796 51.91 24.11 -30.71
C GLU A 796 51.01 22.99 -30.16
N GLU A 797 49.69 23.05 -30.41
CA GLU A 797 48.73 21.94 -30.25
C GLU A 797 49.12 20.72 -31.09
N LEU A 798 48.91 19.52 -30.58
CA LEU A 798 48.97 18.31 -31.41
C LEU A 798 47.86 18.36 -32.45
N GLN A 799 48.24 18.42 -33.74
CA GLN A 799 47.29 18.46 -34.85
C GLN A 799 47.07 17.03 -35.41
N ALA A 800 45.93 16.83 -36.08
CA ALA A 800 45.64 15.52 -36.69
C ALA A 800 46.72 14.99 -37.64
N ASN A 801 47.63 15.85 -38.11
CA ASN A 801 48.74 15.47 -38.99
C ASN A 801 50.00 15.08 -38.21
N ASP A 802 50.07 15.25 -36.89
CA ASP A 802 51.23 15.02 -36.05
C ASP A 802 51.59 13.55 -35.91
N PHE A 803 50.75 12.64 -36.30
CA PHE A 803 51.11 11.23 -36.44
C PHE A 803 50.33 10.55 -37.58
N ARG A 804 50.94 9.49 -38.15
CA ARG A 804 50.38 8.69 -39.22
C ARG A 804 50.43 7.22 -38.86
N ILE A 805 49.42 6.47 -39.31
CA ILE A 805 49.31 5.03 -39.15
C ILE A 805 49.36 4.40 -40.54
N SER A 806 50.32 3.51 -40.75
CA SER A 806 50.50 2.85 -42.08
C SER A 806 51.06 1.45 -41.94
N PRO A 807 50.55 0.45 -42.67
CA PRO A 807 49.30 0.48 -43.44
C PRO A 807 48.08 0.58 -42.52
N ASN A 808 47.00 1.13 -43.04
CA ASN A 808 45.69 1.17 -42.40
C ASN A 808 44.63 1.03 -43.49
N PRO A 809 43.97 -0.10 -43.69
CA PRO A 809 43.94 -1.29 -42.76
C PRO A 809 45.30 -2.03 -42.58
N ALA A 810 45.47 -2.62 -41.43
CA ALA A 810 46.66 -3.39 -41.00
C ALA A 810 46.38 -4.89 -41.01
N GLN A 811 47.32 -5.69 -41.61
CA GLN A 811 47.17 -7.15 -41.65
C GLN A 811 48.20 -7.88 -40.76
N GLU A 812 49.46 -7.57 -40.85
CA GLU A 812 50.53 -8.22 -40.07
C GLU A 812 51.21 -7.23 -39.11
N LEU A 813 51.66 -6.10 -39.64
CA LEU A 813 52.39 -5.06 -38.91
C LEU A 813 51.85 -3.69 -39.33
N PHE A 814 51.77 -2.76 -38.40
CA PHE A 814 51.55 -1.35 -38.69
C PHE A 814 52.56 -0.47 -37.94
N ARG A 815 52.89 0.63 -38.55
CA ARG A 815 53.77 1.65 -37.97
C ARG A 815 52.99 2.92 -37.68
N ILE A 816 53.25 3.47 -36.55
CA ILE A 816 52.74 4.79 -36.15
C ILE A 816 53.99 5.71 -36.19
N SER A 817 53.98 6.69 -37.13
CA SER A 817 55.07 7.66 -37.27
C SER A 817 54.64 9.00 -36.70
N PHE A 818 55.48 9.66 -35.94
CA PHE A 818 55.21 10.91 -35.24
C PHE A 818 56.04 12.04 -35.93
N GLU A 819 55.37 13.15 -36.19
CA GLU A 819 55.96 14.36 -36.71
C GLU A 819 56.24 15.39 -35.61
N SER A 820 55.50 15.26 -34.50
CA SER A 820 55.60 16.06 -33.27
C SER A 820 56.67 15.56 -32.30
N THR A 821 57.20 16.46 -31.49
CA THR A 821 58.13 16.19 -30.35
C THR A 821 57.37 16.37 -29.03
N HIS A 822 57.99 15.94 -27.92
CA HIS A 822 57.40 16.04 -26.56
C HIS A 822 56.26 15.11 -26.35
N LEU A 823 56.28 13.93 -26.95
CA LEU A 823 55.28 12.88 -26.75
C LEU A 823 55.45 12.26 -25.36
N LYS A 824 54.34 11.77 -24.79
CA LYS A 824 54.30 11.12 -23.49
C LYS A 824 53.87 9.66 -23.61
N GLU A 825 52.72 9.44 -24.21
CA GLU A 825 52.14 8.10 -24.28
C GLU A 825 51.22 7.90 -25.49
N LEU A 826 51.04 6.65 -25.87
CA LEU A 826 50.10 6.21 -26.90
C LEU A 826 49.12 5.20 -26.27
N ARG A 827 47.86 5.47 -26.40
CA ARG A 827 46.77 4.58 -25.93
C ARG A 827 46.01 4.01 -27.11
N ILE A 828 45.65 2.74 -27.03
CA ILE A 828 44.82 2.03 -28.02
C ILE A 828 43.58 1.55 -27.36
N TYR A 829 42.43 1.97 -27.88
CA TYR A 829 41.13 1.58 -27.41
C TYR A 829 40.40 0.77 -28.47
N ASP A 830 39.53 -0.14 -28.09
CA ASP A 830 38.59 -0.76 -28.99
C ASP A 830 37.39 0.21 -29.30
N ILE A 831 36.44 -0.25 -30.10
CA ILE A 831 35.29 0.54 -30.51
C ILE A 831 34.32 0.82 -29.35
N THR A 832 34.40 0.05 -28.25
CA THR A 832 33.57 0.26 -27.05
C THR A 832 34.18 1.25 -26.06
N GLY A 833 35.41 1.77 -26.35
CA GLY A 833 36.14 2.67 -25.50
C GLY A 833 37.05 1.95 -24.49
N GLN A 834 37.08 0.61 -24.46
CA GLN A 834 37.92 -0.14 -23.55
C GLN A 834 39.41 0.05 -23.94
N LEU A 835 40.25 0.37 -22.93
CA LEU A 835 41.68 0.52 -23.15
C LEU A 835 42.34 -0.86 -23.38
N ILE A 836 42.83 -1.08 -24.60
CA ILE A 836 43.48 -2.31 -25.02
C ILE A 836 44.99 -2.29 -24.69
N ARG A 837 45.63 -1.11 -24.85
CA ARG A 837 47.06 -0.97 -24.64
C ARG A 837 47.44 0.47 -24.33
N ASN A 838 48.37 0.62 -23.37
CA ASN A 838 49.04 1.88 -23.09
C ASN A 838 50.56 1.71 -23.30
N ILE A 839 51.18 2.62 -24.03
CA ILE A 839 52.59 2.59 -24.37
C ILE A 839 53.21 3.94 -24.01
N GLN A 840 54.19 3.96 -23.14
CA GLN A 840 54.96 5.15 -22.85
C GLN A 840 55.91 5.43 -24.04
N LEU A 841 55.93 6.67 -24.47
CA LEU A 841 56.75 7.14 -25.60
C LEU A 841 57.92 7.97 -25.07
N ALA A 842 59.13 7.86 -25.73
CA ALA A 842 60.15 8.83 -25.50
C ALA A 842 59.76 10.17 -26.12
N SER A 843 60.14 11.27 -25.50
CA SER A 843 59.77 12.62 -25.96
C SER A 843 60.19 12.95 -27.41
N ASP A 844 61.25 12.28 -27.95
CA ASP A 844 61.78 12.42 -29.28
C ASP A 844 61.52 11.22 -30.20
N GLN A 845 60.61 10.33 -29.81
CA GLN A 845 60.29 9.12 -30.55
C GLN A 845 59.75 9.46 -31.95
N LYS A 846 60.31 8.88 -33.00
CA LYS A 846 59.90 9.14 -34.36
C LYS A 846 58.88 8.17 -34.91
N ASP A 847 58.90 6.94 -34.42
CA ASP A 847 57.93 5.94 -34.81
C ASP A 847 57.87 4.77 -33.80
N ILE A 848 56.80 3.98 -33.90
CA ILE A 848 56.63 2.71 -33.20
C ILE A 848 55.98 1.71 -34.14
N GLN A 849 56.46 0.48 -34.14
CA GLN A 849 55.91 -0.61 -34.95
C GLN A 849 55.24 -1.61 -34.07
N LEU A 850 54.00 -1.95 -34.43
CA LEU A 850 53.14 -2.86 -33.67
C LEU A 850 52.69 -4.02 -34.55
N ASN A 851 52.49 -5.19 -33.90
CA ASN A 851 52.02 -6.41 -34.60
C ASN A 851 50.51 -6.43 -34.57
N ALA A 852 49.88 -6.40 -35.76
CA ALA A 852 48.41 -6.42 -35.91
C ALA A 852 47.80 -7.74 -35.47
N ASN A 853 48.53 -8.87 -35.57
CA ASN A 853 48.06 -10.20 -35.12
C ASN A 853 47.82 -10.30 -33.59
N ARG A 854 48.14 -9.27 -32.84
CA ARG A 854 47.86 -9.18 -31.39
C ARG A 854 46.53 -8.50 -31.10
N PHE A 855 45.79 -8.08 -32.16
CA PHE A 855 44.49 -7.47 -32.07
C PHE A 855 43.49 -8.33 -32.86
N HIS A 856 42.28 -8.39 -32.42
CA HIS A 856 41.21 -9.02 -33.20
C HIS A 856 40.89 -8.15 -34.44
N SER A 857 40.39 -8.77 -35.51
CA SER A 857 39.88 -7.99 -36.63
C SER A 857 38.78 -7.02 -36.20
N GLY A 858 38.95 -5.73 -36.51
CA GLY A 858 38.01 -4.72 -36.02
C GLY A 858 38.57 -3.29 -36.10
N VAL A 859 37.84 -2.35 -35.55
CA VAL A 859 38.20 -0.95 -35.52
C VAL A 859 38.76 -0.57 -34.14
N TYR A 860 39.87 0.15 -34.11
CA TYR A 860 40.52 0.66 -32.92
C TYR A 860 40.76 2.16 -33.02
N ILE A 861 40.77 2.84 -31.86
CA ILE A 861 41.14 4.24 -31.73
C ILE A 861 42.51 4.35 -31.13
N ILE A 862 43.42 4.94 -31.87
CA ILE A 862 44.77 5.23 -31.39
C ILE A 862 44.81 6.68 -30.95
N LYS A 863 45.12 6.91 -29.68
CA LYS A 863 45.23 8.22 -29.07
C LYS A 863 46.67 8.47 -28.67
N VAL A 864 47.27 9.56 -29.20
CA VAL A 864 48.62 9.99 -28.81
C VAL A 864 48.49 11.19 -27.89
N ILE A 865 49.25 11.19 -26.82
CA ILE A 865 49.21 12.21 -25.75
C ILE A 865 50.64 12.78 -25.60
N ASN A 866 50.78 14.08 -25.52
CA ASN A 866 52.03 14.74 -25.26
C ASN A 866 52.29 14.93 -23.73
N ILE A 867 53.49 15.48 -23.40
CA ILE A 867 53.88 15.69 -21.99
C ILE A 867 52.97 16.69 -21.24
N LYS A 868 52.19 17.49 -21.97
CA LYS A 868 51.19 18.44 -21.42
C LYS A 868 49.77 17.89 -21.28
N GLY A 869 49.52 16.65 -21.69
CA GLY A 869 48.22 16.04 -21.66
C GLY A 869 47.39 16.25 -22.93
N TRP A 870 47.82 17.09 -23.88
CA TRP A 870 47.10 17.25 -25.15
C TRP A 870 47.11 15.96 -25.95
N SER A 871 46.04 15.67 -26.63
CA SER A 871 45.88 14.39 -27.32
C SER A 871 45.20 14.55 -28.67
N VAL A 872 45.63 13.68 -29.59
CA VAL A 872 45.01 13.52 -30.90
C VAL A 872 44.75 12.06 -31.16
N ALA A 873 43.63 11.74 -31.77
CA ALA A 873 43.21 10.36 -32.02
C ALA A 873 43.02 10.10 -33.51
N LYS A 874 43.33 8.85 -33.95
CA LYS A 874 43.09 8.33 -35.28
C LYS A 874 42.56 6.90 -35.24
N ARG A 875 41.75 6.57 -36.21
CA ARG A 875 41.21 5.23 -36.41
C ARG A 875 42.26 4.29 -37.06
N LEU A 876 42.41 3.12 -36.47
CA LEU A 876 43.11 1.97 -37.06
C LEU A 876 42.07 0.90 -37.41
N ILE A 877 42.17 0.29 -38.54
CA ILE A 877 41.43 -0.89 -38.95
C ILE A 877 42.39 -2.06 -38.98
N VAL A 878 42.09 -3.17 -38.30
CA VAL A 878 42.82 -4.45 -38.31
C VAL A 878 41.95 -5.48 -39.06
N GLU A 879 42.51 -6.08 -40.11
CA GLU A 879 41.85 -7.08 -40.95
C GLU A 879 42.13 -8.51 -40.46
#